data_ef4c9d67bdb02a1f745eed6d5683aba9
#
_entry.id   ef4c9d67bdb02a1f745eed6d5683aba9
#
_cell.length_a   1.000
_cell.length_b   1.000
_cell.length_c   1.000
_cell.angle_alpha   90.00
_cell.angle_beta   90.00
_cell.angle_gamma   90.00
#
_symmetry.space_group_name_H-M   'P 1'
#
loop_
_entity.id
_entity.type
_entity.pdbx_description
1 polymer ?
#
loop_
_entity_poly.entity_id
_entity_poly.type
_entity_poly.pdbx_seq_one_letter_code
_entity_poly.pdbx_strand_id
1 'polypeptide(L)'
;MEGCNHWIKTDGKERILKINCRDCVYGMSLEDSEGCMGGVIRLVYEEPDIDSIVLSDLVEREYDRHQTMLVKDLAALYEETRGWSFKRLVMEGCDRCKGDRSSRLEAILEDLLPRSPILAFSRLLDYIREEEDKKEASDSQECVECWHYYIENLEEVKKVFESSRFIGEFREDLHTASPSDRKVYRRFFSPLIRPYFSTSRILLEPPPESTLVLAYKVKDADIRIYLPPDKPEHLYFVSPPEYNLTSDGFEMVNKARERMVKHRPESMDFADPEKAREYFRRLAKRNLSKVAVEMGKEISKGEIEKLANIIAKYTAGMGILEVLLEDPNVQDVYINAPTSESPVCINHSEVEDCATNIYLTEDDTESLISRFRARSGRAFSEAEPTLDLELPEYGTRIAAIGRPLSPDGLAFALRRQKTTPWTLPQFIENGTITAQAAGLLSFLIDGQATMLVTGSRGSGKTSLLISLLGELMQKLRILTIEDTLEIPVPQLSAIGYRIQRLKIQSAVGKSETELTPQEALATALRLGESVLVIGEVRGPETKILYESMRVGAAGNAVLGTIHGASSQSVFERVVYDIGIPASSFKATDIVVTSAPIRKGGGLRSYRRVLQISEVSKEWYSDNPDPKDVFRDLMFYNPAKDRLEPLDGYSKSDVIATIAEKWNLTYQQALE
;
A
#
# COMPACT_ATOMS: atom_id res chain seq x y z
N MET A 1 22.10 -15.35 -36.27
CA MET A 1 22.02 -14.25 -35.28
C MET A 1 23.09 -14.56 -34.22
N GLU A 2 24.02 -13.65 -33.98
CA GLU A 2 24.95 -13.78 -32.86
C GLU A 2 24.12 -13.84 -31.57
N GLY A 3 24.41 -14.85 -30.72
CA GLY A 3 23.63 -15.13 -29.53
C GLY A 3 23.64 -13.95 -28.55
N CYS A 4 22.53 -13.71 -27.85
CA CYS A 4 22.47 -12.75 -26.76
C CYS A 4 23.50 -13.12 -25.69
N ASN A 5 24.32 -12.16 -25.26
CA ASN A 5 25.27 -12.37 -24.19
C ASN A 5 24.52 -12.61 -22.88
N HIS A 6 24.65 -13.78 -22.27
CA HIS A 6 23.90 -14.21 -21.11
C HIS A 6 24.73 -15.00 -20.11
N TRP A 7 24.24 -15.10 -18.88
CA TRP A 7 24.80 -15.94 -17.82
C TRP A 7 23.70 -16.36 -16.84
N ILE A 8 23.91 -17.46 -16.15
CA ILE A 8 23.01 -17.91 -15.08
C ILE A 8 23.55 -17.41 -13.74
N LYS A 9 22.73 -16.66 -13.00
CA LYS A 9 22.97 -16.29 -11.61
C LYS A 9 22.15 -17.21 -10.72
N THR A 10 22.78 -17.78 -9.67
CA THR A 10 22.07 -18.50 -8.61
C THR A 10 21.86 -17.57 -7.43
N ASP A 11 20.62 -17.38 -7.00
CA ASP A 11 20.23 -16.57 -5.83
C ASP A 11 19.43 -17.47 -4.87
N GLY A 12 20.10 -17.91 -3.79
CA GLY A 12 19.55 -18.95 -2.93
C GLY A 12 19.31 -20.27 -3.68
N LYS A 13 18.03 -20.62 -3.88
CA LYS A 13 17.63 -21.82 -4.65
C LYS A 13 17.21 -21.50 -6.08
N GLU A 14 17.04 -20.21 -6.42
CA GLU A 14 16.56 -19.78 -7.72
C GLU A 14 17.69 -19.64 -8.74
N ARG A 15 17.44 -20.09 -9.95
CA ARG A 15 18.34 -19.97 -11.10
C ARG A 15 17.78 -18.91 -12.05
N ILE A 16 18.49 -17.78 -12.14
CA ILE A 16 18.07 -16.59 -12.89
C ILE A 16 18.88 -16.52 -14.19
N LEU A 17 18.20 -16.55 -15.32
CA LEU A 17 18.81 -16.27 -16.62
C LEU A 17 18.93 -14.75 -16.81
N LYS A 18 20.16 -14.23 -16.70
CA LYS A 18 20.45 -12.82 -16.98
C LYS A 18 20.96 -12.63 -18.40
N ILE A 19 20.33 -11.71 -19.13
CA ILE A 19 20.64 -11.40 -20.53
C ILE A 19 21.09 -9.93 -20.58
N ASN A 20 22.32 -9.70 -21.09
CA ASN A 20 22.83 -8.35 -21.32
C ASN A 20 22.24 -7.77 -22.62
N CYS A 21 21.44 -6.73 -22.49
CA CYS A 21 20.77 -6.06 -23.60
C CYS A 21 21.40 -4.72 -24.02
N ARG A 22 22.56 -4.35 -23.46
CA ARG A 22 23.17 -3.03 -23.65
C ARG A 22 23.43 -2.67 -25.12
N ASP A 23 23.86 -3.65 -25.90
CA ASP A 23 24.17 -3.49 -27.33
C ASP A 23 23.13 -4.19 -28.22
N CYS A 24 21.97 -4.54 -27.67
CA CYS A 24 20.94 -5.28 -28.39
C CYS A 24 20.15 -4.37 -29.33
N VAL A 25 20.10 -4.71 -30.61
CA VAL A 25 19.36 -3.98 -31.65
C VAL A 25 17.85 -4.24 -31.61
N TYR A 26 17.41 -5.27 -30.90
CA TYR A 26 16.00 -5.68 -30.86
C TYR A 26 15.19 -5.05 -29.73
N GLY A 27 15.84 -4.31 -28.82
CA GLY A 27 15.21 -3.79 -27.61
C GLY A 27 15.19 -4.82 -26.46
N MET A 28 14.60 -4.44 -25.35
CA MET A 28 14.63 -5.17 -24.08
C MET A 28 13.20 -5.44 -23.59
N SER A 29 12.40 -6.18 -24.38
CA SER A 29 11.00 -6.46 -24.04
C SER A 29 10.52 -7.72 -24.79
N LEU A 30 10.02 -8.71 -24.06
CA LEU A 30 9.38 -9.89 -24.66
C LEU A 30 8.03 -9.52 -25.28
N GLU A 31 7.29 -8.67 -24.60
CA GLU A 31 5.95 -8.24 -24.98
C GLU A 31 5.92 -7.36 -26.23
N ASP A 32 6.95 -6.51 -26.44
CA ASP A 32 6.95 -5.53 -27.53
C ASP A 32 7.87 -5.88 -28.69
N SER A 33 8.89 -6.73 -28.48
CA SER A 33 9.92 -7.02 -29.47
C SER A 33 9.92 -8.48 -29.91
N GLU A 34 9.62 -8.70 -31.19
CA GLU A 34 9.71 -10.03 -31.82
C GLU A 34 11.12 -10.62 -31.77
N GLY A 35 12.12 -9.78 -32.02
CA GLY A 35 13.53 -10.21 -32.00
C GLY A 35 14.00 -10.60 -30.61
N CYS A 36 13.58 -9.83 -29.58
CA CYS A 36 13.90 -10.15 -28.19
C CYS A 36 13.22 -11.46 -27.77
N MET A 37 11.92 -11.62 -28.03
CA MET A 37 11.18 -12.84 -27.72
C MET A 37 11.83 -14.06 -28.40
N GLY A 38 12.12 -13.99 -29.70
CA GLY A 38 12.73 -15.08 -30.44
C GLY A 38 14.13 -15.44 -29.92
N GLY A 39 14.91 -14.45 -29.49
CA GLY A 39 16.21 -14.69 -28.87
C GLY A 39 16.11 -15.40 -27.53
N VAL A 40 15.16 -14.95 -26.69
CA VAL A 40 14.95 -15.52 -25.34
C VAL A 40 14.37 -16.92 -25.40
N ILE A 41 13.39 -17.21 -26.26
CA ILE A 41 12.84 -18.56 -26.44
C ILE A 41 13.94 -19.55 -26.84
N ARG A 42 14.86 -19.16 -27.74
CA ARG A 42 15.99 -20.02 -28.13
C ARG A 42 16.98 -20.25 -27.00
N LEU A 43 17.28 -19.22 -26.18
CA LEU A 43 18.14 -19.36 -25.02
C LEU A 43 17.53 -20.29 -23.96
N VAL A 44 16.22 -20.15 -23.71
CA VAL A 44 15.50 -21.00 -22.75
C VAL A 44 15.42 -22.44 -23.24
N TYR A 45 15.39 -22.67 -24.54
CA TYR A 45 15.54 -24.00 -25.13
C TYR A 45 16.93 -24.62 -24.82
N GLU A 46 17.99 -23.82 -24.91
CA GLU A 46 19.36 -24.27 -24.61
C GLU A 46 19.60 -24.45 -23.09
N GLU A 47 18.96 -23.61 -22.24
CA GLU A 47 19.10 -23.57 -20.78
C GLU A 47 17.70 -23.68 -20.11
N PRO A 48 17.08 -24.87 -20.10
CA PRO A 48 15.70 -25.02 -19.62
C PRO A 48 15.53 -24.96 -18.10
N ASP A 49 16.62 -25.14 -17.34
CA ASP A 49 16.58 -25.20 -15.88
C ASP A 49 16.83 -23.82 -15.26
N ILE A 50 15.82 -22.94 -15.37
CA ILE A 50 15.82 -21.58 -14.86
C ILE A 50 14.49 -21.29 -14.15
N ASP A 51 14.46 -20.38 -13.19
CA ASP A 51 13.23 -19.98 -12.46
C ASP A 51 12.71 -18.62 -12.91
N SER A 52 13.60 -17.70 -13.29
CA SER A 52 13.23 -16.36 -13.77
C SER A 52 14.16 -15.87 -14.87
N ILE A 53 13.70 -14.87 -15.63
CA ILE A 53 14.44 -14.24 -16.73
C ILE A 53 14.60 -12.76 -16.41
N VAL A 54 15.83 -12.24 -16.53
CA VAL A 54 16.13 -10.81 -16.33
C VAL A 54 16.84 -10.27 -17.56
N LEU A 55 16.19 -9.33 -18.23
CA LEU A 55 16.80 -8.52 -19.28
C LEU A 55 17.45 -7.29 -18.63
N SER A 56 18.72 -7.06 -18.90
CA SER A 56 19.55 -6.09 -18.18
C SER A 56 20.27 -5.11 -19.10
N ASP A 57 20.02 -3.79 -18.84
CA ASP A 57 20.77 -2.66 -19.40
C ASP A 57 20.92 -1.61 -18.27
N LEU A 58 20.53 -0.36 -18.46
CA LEU A 58 20.44 0.70 -17.43
C LEU A 58 19.28 0.46 -16.45
N VAL A 59 18.36 -0.38 -16.85
CA VAL A 59 17.19 -0.84 -16.11
C VAL A 59 17.13 -2.36 -16.24
N GLU A 60 16.72 -3.07 -15.22
CA GLU A 60 16.41 -4.48 -15.32
C GLU A 60 14.92 -4.71 -15.51
N ARG A 61 14.56 -5.64 -16.40
CA ARG A 61 13.22 -6.17 -16.59
C ARG A 61 13.20 -7.62 -16.15
N GLU A 62 12.49 -7.92 -15.08
CA GLU A 62 12.41 -9.24 -14.48
C GLU A 62 11.07 -9.88 -14.80
N TYR A 63 11.11 -11.00 -15.48
CA TYR A 63 9.97 -11.88 -15.73
C TYR A 63 9.99 -12.96 -14.66
N ASP A 64 8.95 -12.99 -13.85
CA ASP A 64 8.81 -13.89 -12.71
C ASP A 64 8.71 -15.37 -13.11
N ARG A 65 8.58 -16.25 -12.13
CA ARG A 65 8.50 -17.68 -12.33
C ARG A 65 7.31 -18.08 -13.22
N HIS A 66 6.16 -17.43 -13.06
CA HIS A 66 4.97 -17.74 -13.86
C HIS A 66 5.18 -17.34 -15.32
N GLN A 67 5.67 -16.15 -15.57
CA GLN A 67 5.98 -15.65 -16.91
C GLN A 67 7.10 -16.47 -17.57
N THR A 68 8.11 -16.87 -16.79
CA THR A 68 9.19 -17.75 -17.25
C THR A 68 8.67 -19.15 -17.63
N MET A 69 7.68 -19.68 -16.90
CA MET A 69 7.03 -20.95 -17.27
C MET A 69 6.33 -20.88 -18.64
N LEU A 70 5.71 -19.74 -18.99
CA LEU A 70 5.11 -19.54 -20.31
C LEU A 70 6.18 -19.50 -21.40
N VAL A 71 7.33 -18.88 -21.14
CA VAL A 71 8.47 -18.90 -22.09
C VAL A 71 9.04 -20.31 -22.26
N LYS A 72 9.13 -21.10 -21.17
CA LYS A 72 9.54 -22.51 -21.25
C LYS A 72 8.58 -23.36 -22.07
N ASP A 73 7.28 -23.14 -21.89
CA ASP A 73 6.24 -23.82 -22.65
C ASP A 73 6.38 -23.51 -24.15
N LEU A 74 6.63 -22.24 -24.51
CA LEU A 74 6.93 -21.84 -25.90
C LEU A 74 8.24 -22.43 -26.43
N ALA A 75 9.27 -22.54 -25.58
CA ALA A 75 10.53 -23.19 -25.96
C ALA A 75 10.35 -24.70 -26.22
N ALA A 76 9.55 -25.38 -25.39
CA ALA A 76 9.19 -26.78 -25.60
C ALA A 76 8.35 -26.97 -26.87
N LEU A 77 7.38 -26.09 -27.14
CA LEU A 77 6.61 -26.09 -28.38
C LEU A 77 7.52 -25.92 -29.62
N TYR A 78 8.48 -24.98 -29.53
CA TYR A 78 9.49 -24.78 -30.59
C TYR A 78 10.36 -26.02 -30.81
N GLU A 79 10.79 -26.69 -29.76
CA GLU A 79 11.55 -27.94 -29.84
C GLU A 79 10.76 -29.05 -30.53
N GLU A 80 9.52 -29.26 -30.10
CA GLU A 80 8.67 -30.32 -30.61
C GLU A 80 8.31 -30.12 -32.09
N THR A 81 8.13 -28.88 -32.51
CA THR A 81 7.79 -28.55 -33.90
C THR A 81 8.99 -28.35 -34.81
N ARG A 82 10.21 -28.27 -34.26
CA ARG A 82 11.43 -28.10 -35.04
C ARG A 82 11.70 -29.27 -35.98
N GLY A 83 11.93 -28.96 -37.24
CA GLY A 83 12.18 -29.96 -38.28
C GLY A 83 10.95 -30.66 -38.85
N TRP A 84 9.72 -30.25 -38.44
CA TRP A 84 8.49 -30.71 -39.09
C TRP A 84 8.41 -30.21 -40.56
N SER A 85 9.00 -29.08 -40.90
CA SER A 85 9.12 -28.53 -42.24
C SER A 85 9.81 -29.48 -43.26
N PHE A 86 10.55 -30.47 -42.73
CA PHE A 86 11.26 -31.45 -43.57
C PHE A 86 10.64 -32.85 -43.52
N LYS A 87 9.57 -33.07 -42.76
CA LYS A 87 8.94 -34.37 -42.54
C LYS A 87 7.50 -34.35 -43.01
N ARG A 88 7.06 -35.50 -43.60
CA ARG A 88 5.64 -35.75 -43.88
C ARG A 88 4.94 -34.70 -44.75
N LEU A 89 5.68 -34.05 -45.66
CA LEU A 89 5.15 -32.98 -46.53
C LEU A 89 4.31 -33.48 -47.69
N VAL A 90 4.61 -34.67 -48.19
CA VAL A 90 4.00 -35.28 -49.36
C VAL A 90 3.94 -36.80 -49.20
N MET A 91 3.00 -37.45 -49.89
CA MET A 91 3.00 -38.91 -50.10
C MET A 91 4.17 -39.33 -50.96
N GLU A 92 4.61 -40.60 -50.80
CA GLU A 92 5.62 -41.19 -51.68
C GLU A 92 5.20 -41.09 -53.14
N GLY A 93 6.08 -40.54 -53.97
CA GLY A 93 5.80 -40.34 -55.41
C GLY A 93 5.21 -38.97 -55.78
N CYS A 94 4.90 -38.09 -54.83
CA CYS A 94 4.31 -36.78 -55.06
C CYS A 94 5.25 -35.62 -54.66
N ASP A 95 6.37 -35.42 -55.39
CA ASP A 95 7.39 -34.43 -55.05
C ASP A 95 7.07 -32.99 -55.50
N ARG A 96 6.06 -32.79 -56.34
CA ARG A 96 5.76 -31.49 -56.99
C ARG A 96 5.46 -30.36 -55.99
N CYS A 97 4.81 -30.64 -54.87
CA CYS A 97 4.43 -29.65 -53.86
C CYS A 97 5.43 -29.54 -52.69
N LYS A 98 6.47 -30.35 -52.62
CA LYS A 98 7.37 -30.50 -51.48
C LYS A 98 8.11 -29.21 -51.13
N GLY A 99 8.62 -28.50 -52.14
CA GLY A 99 9.39 -27.26 -51.91
C GLY A 99 8.55 -26.13 -51.38
N ASP A 100 7.34 -25.92 -51.89
CA ASP A 100 6.42 -24.88 -51.42
C ASP A 100 5.93 -25.16 -50.00
N ARG A 101 5.53 -26.41 -49.71
CA ARG A 101 5.09 -26.84 -48.38
C ARG A 101 6.21 -26.72 -47.33
N SER A 102 7.47 -27.13 -47.69
CA SER A 102 8.63 -26.98 -46.83
C SER A 102 8.87 -25.51 -46.46
N SER A 103 8.93 -24.63 -47.46
CA SER A 103 9.19 -23.20 -47.26
C SER A 103 8.11 -22.53 -46.41
N ARG A 104 6.84 -22.89 -46.59
CA ARG A 104 5.72 -22.33 -45.81
C ARG A 104 5.75 -22.81 -44.37
N LEU A 105 6.00 -24.09 -44.11
CA LEU A 105 6.14 -24.61 -42.74
C LEU A 105 7.37 -24.06 -42.04
N GLU A 106 8.51 -23.95 -42.72
CA GLU A 106 9.72 -23.33 -42.20
C GLU A 106 9.47 -21.90 -41.75
N ALA A 107 8.76 -21.10 -42.59
CA ALA A 107 8.39 -19.73 -42.26
C ALA A 107 7.48 -19.65 -40.98
N ILE A 108 6.55 -20.60 -40.82
CA ILE A 108 5.66 -20.64 -39.65
C ILE A 108 6.38 -21.19 -38.40
N LEU A 109 7.04 -22.34 -38.51
CA LEU A 109 7.52 -23.09 -37.35
C LEU A 109 8.92 -22.66 -36.88
N GLU A 110 9.83 -22.29 -37.81
CA GLU A 110 11.22 -21.99 -37.48
C GLU A 110 11.50 -20.49 -37.39
N ASP A 111 10.78 -19.66 -38.21
CA ASP A 111 10.96 -18.22 -38.18
C ASP A 111 9.94 -17.50 -37.30
N LEU A 112 8.64 -17.76 -37.52
CA LEU A 112 7.55 -17.00 -36.93
C LEU A 112 7.24 -17.45 -35.49
N LEU A 113 7.20 -18.78 -35.24
CA LEU A 113 6.86 -19.32 -33.91
C LEU A 113 7.73 -18.76 -32.76
N PRO A 114 9.06 -18.73 -32.85
CA PRO A 114 9.85 -18.19 -31.74
C PRO A 114 9.70 -16.66 -31.58
N ARG A 115 9.31 -15.92 -32.61
CA ARG A 115 9.20 -14.46 -32.60
C ARG A 115 7.79 -13.97 -32.24
N SER A 116 6.78 -14.64 -32.75
CA SER A 116 5.38 -14.27 -32.62
C SER A 116 4.49 -15.52 -32.56
N PRO A 117 4.50 -16.26 -31.42
CA PRO A 117 3.77 -17.52 -31.28
C PRO A 117 2.30 -17.46 -31.62
N ILE A 118 1.61 -16.37 -31.23
CA ILE A 118 0.19 -16.13 -31.53
C ILE A 118 -0.04 -15.98 -33.02
N LEU A 119 0.79 -15.21 -33.70
CA LEU A 119 0.70 -15.03 -35.14
C LEU A 119 1.05 -16.31 -35.86
N ALA A 120 2.02 -17.10 -35.40
CA ALA A 120 2.36 -18.40 -35.97
C ALA A 120 1.19 -19.37 -35.89
N PHE A 121 0.48 -19.44 -34.77
CA PHE A 121 -0.72 -20.26 -34.62
C PHE A 121 -1.86 -19.80 -35.58
N SER A 122 -2.12 -18.50 -35.65
CA SER A 122 -3.10 -17.95 -36.57
C SER A 122 -2.77 -18.29 -38.05
N ARG A 123 -1.50 -18.13 -38.42
CA ARG A 123 -1.04 -18.45 -39.79
C ARG A 123 -1.13 -19.95 -40.10
N LEU A 124 -0.90 -20.81 -39.09
CA LEU A 124 -1.09 -22.24 -39.28
C LEU A 124 -2.57 -22.59 -39.56
N LEU A 125 -3.49 -21.96 -38.79
CA LEU A 125 -4.92 -22.17 -39.01
C LEU A 125 -5.38 -21.67 -40.38
N ASP A 126 -4.91 -20.50 -40.83
CA ASP A 126 -5.20 -19.97 -42.15
C ASP A 126 -4.62 -20.90 -43.24
N TYR A 127 -3.42 -21.42 -43.04
CA TYR A 127 -2.74 -22.31 -43.95
C TYR A 127 -3.47 -23.66 -44.13
N ILE A 128 -3.98 -24.22 -43.02
CA ILE A 128 -4.81 -25.44 -43.08
C ILE A 128 -6.04 -25.19 -43.96
N ARG A 129 -6.75 -24.09 -43.77
CA ARG A 129 -7.93 -23.73 -44.55
C ARG A 129 -7.58 -23.57 -46.06
N GLU A 130 -6.48 -22.87 -46.36
CA GLU A 130 -6.02 -22.72 -47.73
C GLU A 130 -5.75 -24.08 -48.44
N GLU A 131 -5.17 -25.03 -47.71
CA GLU A 131 -4.90 -26.36 -48.26
C GLU A 131 -6.19 -27.22 -48.38
N GLU A 132 -7.18 -27.01 -47.47
CA GLU A 132 -8.52 -27.60 -47.58
C GLU A 132 -9.26 -27.08 -48.85
N ASP A 133 -9.25 -25.76 -49.05
CA ASP A 133 -9.85 -25.13 -50.24
C ASP A 133 -9.22 -25.67 -51.56
N LYS A 134 -7.87 -25.82 -51.57
CA LYS A 134 -7.17 -26.40 -52.73
C LYS A 134 -7.52 -27.86 -52.98
N LYS A 135 -7.71 -28.65 -51.91
CA LYS A 135 -8.15 -30.04 -52.00
C LYS A 135 -9.53 -30.13 -52.61
N GLU A 136 -10.48 -29.27 -52.18
CA GLU A 136 -11.84 -29.23 -52.70
C GLU A 136 -11.90 -28.78 -54.17
N ALA A 137 -11.00 -27.89 -54.57
CA ALA A 137 -10.93 -27.38 -55.95
C ALA A 137 -10.19 -28.30 -56.93
N SER A 138 -9.67 -29.46 -56.52
CA SER A 138 -8.85 -30.34 -57.34
C SER A 138 -9.66 -31.44 -58.01
N ASP A 139 -9.51 -31.55 -59.34
CA ASP A 139 -10.11 -32.60 -60.14
C ASP A 139 -9.25 -33.90 -60.17
N SER A 140 -8.04 -33.90 -59.68
CA SER A 140 -7.11 -35.04 -59.70
C SER A 140 -7.21 -35.84 -58.42
N GLN A 141 -7.57 -37.11 -58.49
CA GLN A 141 -7.70 -38.01 -57.34
C GLN A 141 -6.36 -38.21 -56.62
N GLU A 142 -5.25 -38.33 -57.31
CA GLU A 142 -3.90 -38.44 -56.74
C GLU A 142 -3.52 -37.16 -55.93
N CYS A 143 -3.89 -35.99 -56.43
CA CYS A 143 -3.69 -34.74 -55.72
C CYS A 143 -4.58 -34.67 -54.50
N VAL A 144 -5.84 -35.06 -54.55
CA VAL A 144 -6.76 -35.09 -53.40
C VAL A 144 -6.23 -35.98 -52.28
N GLU A 145 -5.69 -37.17 -52.58
CA GLU A 145 -5.08 -38.07 -51.59
C GLU A 145 -3.83 -37.47 -50.99
N CYS A 146 -2.98 -36.83 -51.81
CA CYS A 146 -1.78 -36.15 -51.30
C CYS A 146 -2.13 -34.95 -50.41
N TRP A 147 -3.18 -34.15 -50.70
CA TRP A 147 -3.66 -33.09 -49.83
C TRP A 147 -4.27 -33.66 -48.54
N HIS A 148 -5.04 -34.73 -48.61
CA HIS A 148 -5.59 -35.36 -47.45
C HIS A 148 -4.50 -35.80 -46.47
N TYR A 149 -3.49 -36.49 -46.94
CA TYR A 149 -2.31 -36.89 -46.15
C TYR A 149 -1.61 -35.68 -45.55
N TYR A 150 -1.44 -34.59 -46.32
CA TYR A 150 -0.75 -33.41 -45.81
C TYR A 150 -1.57 -32.64 -44.77
N ILE A 151 -2.87 -32.48 -44.96
CA ILE A 151 -3.78 -31.82 -44.01
C ILE A 151 -3.84 -32.61 -42.72
N GLU A 152 -3.86 -33.94 -42.72
CA GLU A 152 -3.77 -34.75 -41.51
C GLU A 152 -2.49 -34.45 -40.73
N ASN A 153 -1.36 -34.28 -41.39
CA ASN A 153 -0.12 -33.90 -40.73
C ASN A 153 -0.13 -32.46 -40.21
N LEU A 154 -0.76 -31.52 -40.91
CA LEU A 154 -0.96 -30.16 -40.41
C LEU A 154 -1.87 -30.11 -39.15
N GLU A 155 -2.91 -30.96 -39.13
CA GLU A 155 -3.76 -31.10 -37.93
C GLU A 155 -3.01 -31.73 -36.74
N GLU A 156 -2.02 -32.61 -37.01
CA GLU A 156 -1.12 -33.08 -35.92
C GLU A 156 -0.29 -31.92 -35.40
N VAL A 157 0.29 -31.07 -36.25
CA VAL A 157 1.04 -29.86 -35.81
C VAL A 157 0.13 -28.92 -35.03
N LYS A 158 -1.09 -28.69 -35.49
CA LYS A 158 -2.09 -27.88 -34.79
C LYS A 158 -2.38 -28.43 -33.37
N LYS A 159 -2.54 -29.75 -33.23
CA LYS A 159 -2.71 -30.35 -31.88
C LYS A 159 -1.53 -30.12 -30.97
N VAL A 160 -0.30 -30.11 -31.48
CA VAL A 160 0.90 -29.76 -30.70
C VAL A 160 0.83 -28.31 -30.25
N PHE A 161 0.43 -27.37 -31.11
CA PHE A 161 0.22 -25.97 -30.66
C PHE A 161 -0.89 -25.86 -29.60
N GLU A 162 -2.01 -26.58 -29.79
CA GLU A 162 -3.14 -26.57 -28.85
C GLU A 162 -2.81 -27.23 -27.49
N SER A 163 -1.78 -28.07 -27.43
CA SER A 163 -1.28 -28.65 -26.18
C SER A 163 -0.45 -27.68 -25.35
N SER A 164 0.08 -26.62 -25.97
CA SER A 164 0.82 -25.56 -25.27
C SER A 164 -0.12 -24.76 -24.38
N ARG A 165 0.28 -24.58 -23.13
CA ARG A 165 -0.44 -23.77 -22.15
C ARG A 165 -0.63 -22.33 -22.62
N PHE A 166 0.42 -21.72 -23.16
CA PHE A 166 0.39 -20.35 -23.65
C PHE A 166 -0.65 -20.17 -24.76
N ILE A 167 -0.66 -21.08 -25.75
CA ILE A 167 -1.63 -21.03 -26.84
C ILE A 167 -3.05 -21.35 -26.34
N GLY A 168 -3.19 -22.26 -25.37
CA GLY A 168 -4.46 -22.60 -24.74
C GLY A 168 -5.11 -21.40 -24.04
N GLU A 169 -4.34 -20.65 -23.25
CA GLU A 169 -4.80 -19.44 -22.57
C GLU A 169 -5.18 -18.32 -23.58
N PHE A 170 -4.47 -18.22 -24.73
CA PHE A 170 -4.79 -17.23 -25.76
C PHE A 170 -6.03 -17.62 -26.59
N ARG A 171 -6.33 -18.90 -26.73
CA ARG A 171 -7.42 -19.39 -27.61
C ARG A 171 -8.78 -18.78 -27.28
N GLU A 172 -9.04 -18.43 -26.05
CA GLU A 172 -10.28 -17.78 -25.63
C GLU A 172 -10.43 -16.36 -26.22
N ASP A 173 -9.30 -15.69 -26.56
CA ASP A 173 -9.24 -14.34 -27.10
C ASP A 173 -9.09 -14.27 -28.63
N LEU A 174 -8.98 -15.40 -29.32
CA LEU A 174 -8.80 -15.47 -30.81
C LEU A 174 -9.86 -14.69 -31.58
N HIS A 175 -11.04 -14.50 -31.02
CA HIS A 175 -12.15 -13.80 -31.68
C HIS A 175 -12.16 -12.28 -31.45
N THR A 176 -11.38 -11.78 -30.50
CA THR A 176 -11.42 -10.37 -30.06
C THR A 176 -10.14 -9.61 -30.35
N ALA A 177 -8.99 -10.28 -30.41
CA ALA A 177 -7.68 -9.66 -30.60
C ALA A 177 -7.10 -9.91 -31.98
N SER A 178 -6.45 -8.89 -32.57
CA SER A 178 -5.69 -9.08 -33.84
C SER A 178 -4.39 -9.85 -33.52
N PRO A 179 -4.16 -11.01 -34.17
CA PRO A 179 -2.94 -11.81 -33.91
C PRO A 179 -1.62 -11.07 -34.21
N SER A 180 -1.69 -10.02 -35.03
CA SER A 180 -0.54 -9.17 -35.37
C SER A 180 -0.28 -8.03 -34.38
N ASP A 181 -1.21 -7.75 -33.44
CA ASP A 181 -1.03 -6.71 -32.44
C ASP A 181 -0.24 -7.25 -31.24
N ARG A 182 1.00 -6.80 -31.10
CA ARG A 182 1.86 -7.22 -30.00
C ARG A 182 1.36 -6.83 -28.61
N LYS A 183 0.43 -5.88 -28.50
CA LYS A 183 -0.18 -5.51 -27.21
C LYS A 183 -0.84 -6.70 -26.51
N VAL A 184 -1.25 -7.72 -27.25
CA VAL A 184 -1.82 -8.96 -26.68
C VAL A 184 -0.82 -9.65 -25.77
N TYR A 185 0.48 -9.60 -26.06
CA TYR A 185 1.52 -10.21 -25.24
C TYR A 185 1.69 -9.55 -23.86
N ARG A 186 1.27 -8.31 -23.67
CA ARG A 186 1.31 -7.61 -22.37
C ARG A 186 0.39 -8.23 -21.33
N ARG A 187 -0.59 -9.02 -21.73
CA ARG A 187 -1.43 -9.83 -20.85
C ARG A 187 -0.64 -10.95 -20.18
N PHE A 188 0.32 -11.52 -20.89
CA PHE A 188 1.12 -12.67 -20.45
C PHE A 188 2.46 -12.27 -19.87
N PHE A 189 3.01 -11.16 -20.34
CA PHE A 189 4.33 -10.66 -19.96
C PHE A 189 4.23 -9.22 -19.44
N SER A 190 4.27 -9.10 -18.11
CA SER A 190 4.27 -7.83 -17.37
C SER A 190 5.46 -7.82 -16.43
N PRO A 191 6.67 -7.48 -16.91
CA PRO A 191 7.87 -7.56 -16.11
C PRO A 191 7.90 -6.55 -14.98
N LEU A 192 8.56 -6.92 -13.88
CA LEU A 192 8.95 -5.99 -12.83
C LEU A 192 10.17 -5.20 -13.28
N ILE A 193 10.10 -3.87 -13.15
CA ILE A 193 11.14 -2.97 -13.58
C ILE A 193 11.96 -2.48 -12.40
N ARG A 194 13.29 -2.52 -12.54
CA ARG A 194 14.23 -2.08 -11.52
C ARG A 194 15.35 -1.23 -12.12
N PRO A 195 15.40 0.09 -11.88
CA PRO A 195 16.57 0.90 -12.21
C PRO A 195 17.80 0.49 -11.39
N TYR A 196 19.00 0.59 -11.93
CA TYR A 196 20.24 0.25 -11.22
C TYR A 196 20.52 1.01 -9.93
N PHE A 197 19.90 2.17 -9.76
CA PHE A 197 20.04 2.93 -8.52
C PHE A 197 19.04 2.53 -7.43
N SER A 198 18.08 1.68 -7.75
CA SER A 198 17.07 1.16 -6.83
C SER A 198 17.21 -0.35 -6.68
N THR A 199 16.82 -0.85 -5.53
CA THR A 199 16.60 -2.29 -5.29
C THR A 199 15.14 -2.65 -5.46
N SER A 200 14.23 -1.68 -5.23
CA SER A 200 12.78 -1.87 -5.36
C SER A 200 12.35 -2.01 -6.83
N ARG A 201 11.33 -2.83 -7.04
CA ARG A 201 10.76 -3.17 -8.36
C ARG A 201 9.34 -2.64 -8.48
N ILE A 202 8.95 -2.23 -9.68
CA ILE A 202 7.56 -1.82 -9.95
C ILE A 202 7.04 -2.41 -11.26
N LEU A 203 5.72 -2.59 -11.36
CA LEU A 203 5.05 -2.76 -12.64
C LEU A 203 4.87 -1.38 -13.30
N LEU A 204 5.17 -1.24 -14.59
CA LEU A 204 5.01 0.01 -15.34
C LEU A 204 3.63 0.20 -15.93
N GLU A 205 2.88 -0.86 -16.15
CA GLU A 205 1.55 -0.83 -16.76
C GLU A 205 0.54 -1.57 -15.86
N PRO A 206 -0.68 -1.05 -15.72
CA PRO A 206 -1.74 -1.74 -15.01
C PRO A 206 -2.17 -2.99 -15.78
N PRO A 207 -2.80 -3.97 -15.11
CA PRO A 207 -3.39 -5.13 -15.78
C PRO A 207 -4.34 -4.67 -16.91
N PRO A 208 -4.38 -5.41 -18.05
CA PRO A 208 -5.31 -5.12 -19.14
C PRO A 208 -6.75 -5.01 -18.64
N GLU A 209 -7.57 -4.21 -19.31
CA GLU A 209 -9.00 -4.01 -19.01
C GLU A 209 -9.31 -3.40 -17.63
N SER A 210 -8.28 -2.97 -16.87
CA SER A 210 -8.49 -2.28 -15.60
C SER A 210 -9.18 -0.93 -15.79
N THR A 211 -10.24 -0.68 -15.01
CA THR A 211 -10.98 0.58 -15.07
C THR A 211 -10.32 1.63 -14.20
N LEU A 212 -10.02 2.81 -14.75
CA LEU A 212 -9.50 3.95 -13.99
C LEU A 212 -10.59 4.52 -13.08
N VAL A 213 -10.35 4.56 -11.77
CA VAL A 213 -11.26 5.08 -10.75
C VAL A 213 -10.88 6.50 -10.33
N LEU A 214 -9.59 6.75 -10.09
CA LEU A 214 -9.07 8.02 -9.59
C LEU A 214 -7.69 8.30 -10.16
N ALA A 215 -7.36 9.58 -10.41
CA ALA A 215 -6.04 9.99 -10.84
C ALA A 215 -5.67 11.35 -10.22
N TYR A 216 -4.47 11.46 -9.67
CA TYR A 216 -3.93 12.68 -9.07
C TYR A 216 -2.40 12.63 -8.99
N LYS A 217 -1.78 13.70 -8.46
CA LYS A 217 -0.33 13.77 -8.28
C LYS A 217 0.05 13.87 -6.81
N VAL A 218 1.13 13.18 -6.48
CA VAL A 218 1.84 13.33 -5.21
C VAL A 218 3.24 13.84 -5.51
N LYS A 219 3.48 15.13 -5.26
CA LYS A 219 4.68 15.82 -5.72
C LYS A 219 4.92 15.60 -7.23
N ASP A 220 6.01 14.92 -7.60
CA ASP A 220 6.39 14.65 -8.99
C ASP A 220 5.88 13.29 -9.51
N ALA A 221 5.28 12.44 -8.65
CA ALA A 221 4.76 11.13 -9.03
C ALA A 221 3.29 11.22 -9.46
N ASP A 222 2.94 10.55 -10.56
CA ASP A 222 1.56 10.36 -10.96
C ASP A 222 0.98 9.15 -10.24
N ILE A 223 -0.19 9.34 -9.62
CA ILE A 223 -0.94 8.28 -8.95
C ILE A 223 -2.21 8.01 -9.76
N ARG A 224 -2.48 6.74 -10.01
CA ARG A 224 -3.70 6.28 -10.67
C ARG A 224 -4.25 5.08 -9.91
N ILE A 225 -5.52 5.09 -9.59
CA ILE A 225 -6.18 3.98 -8.92
C ILE A 225 -7.07 3.28 -9.92
N TYR A 226 -6.84 1.99 -10.09
CA TYR A 226 -7.58 1.14 -11.01
C TYR A 226 -8.40 0.10 -10.27
N LEU A 227 -9.50 -0.32 -10.87
CA LEU A 227 -10.24 -1.53 -10.50
C LEU A 227 -9.96 -2.60 -11.56
N PRO A 228 -9.18 -3.64 -11.25
CA PRO A 228 -8.98 -4.78 -12.15
C PRO A 228 -10.29 -5.55 -12.37
N PRO A 229 -10.51 -6.18 -13.54
CA PRO A 229 -11.77 -6.88 -13.83
C PRO A 229 -12.01 -8.09 -12.93
N ASP A 230 -10.94 -8.79 -12.53
CA ASP A 230 -11.01 -10.09 -11.84
C ASP A 230 -10.79 -9.99 -10.32
N LYS A 231 -10.62 -8.79 -9.77
CA LYS A 231 -10.33 -8.57 -8.35
C LYS A 231 -11.24 -7.50 -7.76
N PRO A 232 -11.77 -7.72 -6.55
CA PRO A 232 -12.53 -6.69 -5.84
C PRO A 232 -11.63 -5.59 -5.24
N GLU A 233 -10.32 -5.85 -5.16
CA GLU A 233 -9.32 -4.98 -4.59
C GLU A 233 -8.83 -3.96 -5.62
N HIS A 234 -8.78 -2.68 -5.23
CA HIS A 234 -8.24 -1.63 -6.07
C HIS A 234 -6.72 -1.74 -6.20
N LEU A 235 -6.19 -1.32 -7.35
CA LEU A 235 -4.76 -1.20 -7.60
C LEU A 235 -4.35 0.28 -7.53
N TYR A 236 -3.60 0.63 -6.50
CA TYR A 236 -2.95 1.93 -6.35
C TYR A 236 -1.65 1.95 -7.15
N PHE A 237 -1.69 2.57 -8.30
CA PHE A 237 -0.61 2.54 -9.28
C PHE A 237 0.24 3.79 -9.20
N VAL A 238 1.50 3.63 -8.81
CA VAL A 238 2.50 4.69 -8.71
C VAL A 238 3.34 4.75 -9.98
N SER A 239 3.42 5.91 -10.60
CA SER A 239 4.32 6.18 -11.73
C SER A 239 5.34 7.25 -11.32
N PRO A 240 6.43 6.87 -10.65
CA PRO A 240 7.43 7.82 -10.20
C PRO A 240 8.34 8.22 -11.36
N PRO A 241 8.75 9.51 -11.46
CA PRO A 241 9.52 10.03 -12.59
C PRO A 241 10.88 9.34 -12.76
N GLU A 242 11.46 8.83 -11.68
CA GLU A 242 12.76 8.16 -11.70
C GLU A 242 12.77 6.80 -12.41
N TYR A 243 11.61 6.18 -12.64
CA TYR A 243 11.49 4.95 -13.42
C TYR A 243 11.28 5.20 -14.92
N ASN A 244 11.06 6.48 -15.31
CA ASN A 244 10.85 6.93 -16.69
C ASN A 244 11.91 7.95 -17.14
N LEU A 245 13.12 7.87 -16.59
CA LEU A 245 14.22 8.72 -17.03
C LEU A 245 14.65 8.38 -18.47
N THR A 246 15.20 9.36 -19.18
CA THR A 246 15.86 9.11 -20.45
C THR A 246 17.13 8.28 -20.23
N SER A 247 17.64 7.62 -21.28
CA SER A 247 18.90 6.87 -21.20
C SER A 247 20.05 7.73 -20.68
N ASP A 248 20.15 8.98 -21.11
CA ASP A 248 21.13 9.95 -20.60
C ASP A 248 20.93 10.23 -19.09
N GLY A 249 19.67 10.36 -18.65
CA GLY A 249 19.34 10.59 -17.24
C GLY A 249 19.74 9.40 -16.35
N PHE A 250 19.45 8.17 -16.79
CA PHE A 250 19.88 6.95 -16.08
C PHE A 250 21.40 6.86 -16.00
N GLU A 251 22.11 7.09 -17.11
CA GLU A 251 23.57 7.04 -17.15
C GLU A 251 24.20 8.10 -16.22
N MET A 252 23.66 9.33 -16.22
CA MET A 252 24.11 10.41 -15.33
C MET A 252 23.93 10.06 -13.85
N VAL A 253 22.78 9.55 -13.47
CA VAL A 253 22.49 9.12 -12.08
C VAL A 253 23.46 8.01 -11.67
N ASN A 254 23.67 7.03 -12.53
CA ASN A 254 24.58 5.91 -12.24
C ASN A 254 26.02 6.39 -12.04
N LYS A 255 26.59 7.15 -13.00
CA LYS A 255 27.95 7.70 -12.90
C LYS A 255 28.14 8.61 -11.69
N ALA A 256 27.12 9.42 -11.37
CA ALA A 256 27.18 10.30 -10.19
C ALA A 256 27.21 9.47 -8.89
N ARG A 257 26.41 8.42 -8.77
CA ARG A 257 26.42 7.51 -7.61
C ARG A 257 27.73 6.76 -7.45
N GLU A 258 28.29 6.23 -8.52
CA GLU A 258 29.61 5.56 -8.49
C GLU A 258 30.70 6.46 -7.92
N ARG A 259 30.65 7.76 -8.25
CA ARG A 259 31.58 8.75 -7.68
C ARG A 259 31.31 9.03 -6.21
N MET A 260 30.04 9.09 -5.83
CA MET A 260 29.68 9.34 -4.44
C MET A 260 30.13 8.22 -3.51
N VAL A 261 30.06 6.96 -3.95
CA VAL A 261 30.54 5.78 -3.18
C VAL A 261 32.03 5.88 -2.86
N LYS A 262 32.83 6.48 -3.75
CA LYS A 262 34.28 6.67 -3.54
C LYS A 262 34.61 7.75 -2.50
N HIS A 263 33.65 8.59 -2.14
CA HIS A 263 33.83 9.71 -1.20
C HIS A 263 33.07 9.40 0.10
N ARG A 264 33.68 8.60 0.98
CA ARG A 264 33.14 8.41 2.35
C ARG A 264 33.41 9.68 3.16
N PRO A 265 32.41 10.30 3.79
CA PRO A 265 32.65 11.40 4.72
C PRO A 265 33.36 10.87 5.97
N GLU A 266 34.48 11.49 6.34
CA GLU A 266 35.28 11.07 7.49
C GLU A 266 34.65 11.39 8.85
N SER A 267 33.68 12.29 8.90
CA SER A 267 32.94 12.63 10.13
C SER A 267 31.59 13.24 9.79
N MET A 268 30.54 12.46 9.83
CA MET A 268 29.18 12.97 9.76
C MET A 268 28.29 12.32 10.82
N ASP A 269 27.61 13.17 11.56
CA ASP A 269 26.52 12.73 12.41
C ASP A 269 25.29 12.44 11.54
N PHE A 270 25.15 11.18 11.12
CA PHE A 270 23.99 10.67 10.36
C PHE A 270 22.74 10.49 11.25
N ALA A 271 22.79 10.92 12.51
CA ALA A 271 21.67 10.81 13.42
C ALA A 271 20.48 11.71 13.01
N ASP A 272 20.75 12.79 12.26
CA ASP A 272 19.73 13.70 11.73
C ASP A 272 19.44 13.40 10.26
N PRO A 273 18.27 12.78 9.92
CA PRO A 273 17.93 12.38 8.56
C PRO A 273 17.82 13.56 7.58
N GLU A 274 17.33 14.71 8.02
CA GLU A 274 17.19 15.89 7.14
C GLU A 274 18.56 16.44 6.75
N LYS A 275 19.48 16.53 7.69
CA LYS A 275 20.86 16.95 7.41
C LYS A 275 21.59 15.97 6.50
N ALA A 276 21.41 14.66 6.75
CA ALA A 276 21.96 13.61 5.90
C ALA A 276 21.43 13.73 4.46
N ARG A 277 20.11 13.88 4.30
CA ARG A 277 19.47 14.05 2.99
C ARG A 277 19.97 15.28 2.25
N GLU A 278 20.05 16.43 2.91
CA GLU A 278 20.54 17.66 2.32
C GLU A 278 22.03 17.56 1.91
N TYR A 279 22.84 16.90 2.71
CA TYR A 279 24.24 16.63 2.37
C TYR A 279 24.34 15.79 1.10
N PHE A 280 23.65 14.65 1.02
CA PHE A 280 23.67 13.80 -0.16
C PHE A 280 23.09 14.50 -1.39
N ARG A 281 22.08 15.32 -1.24
CA ARG A 281 21.54 16.16 -2.32
C ARG A 281 22.58 17.13 -2.88
N ARG A 282 23.31 17.86 -2.02
CA ARG A 282 24.39 18.78 -2.45
C ARG A 282 25.54 18.02 -3.12
N LEU A 283 25.94 16.89 -2.56
CA LEU A 283 26.97 16.05 -3.13
C LEU A 283 26.56 15.50 -4.50
N ALA A 284 25.33 15.06 -4.65
CA ALA A 284 24.76 14.63 -5.92
C ALA A 284 24.77 15.74 -6.97
N LYS A 285 24.28 16.95 -6.65
CA LYS A 285 24.33 18.09 -7.56
C LYS A 285 25.73 18.36 -8.10
N ARG A 286 26.72 18.35 -7.21
CA ARG A 286 28.13 18.60 -7.59
C ARG A 286 28.65 17.51 -8.52
N ASN A 287 28.32 16.25 -8.26
CA ASN A 287 28.79 15.14 -9.11
C ASN A 287 28.03 15.10 -10.44
N LEU A 288 26.71 15.31 -10.46
CA LEU A 288 25.91 15.42 -11.69
C LEU A 288 26.41 16.50 -12.62
N SER A 289 26.73 17.69 -12.11
CA SER A 289 27.29 18.77 -12.92
C SER A 289 28.62 18.37 -13.57
N LYS A 290 29.49 17.62 -12.86
CA LYS A 290 30.74 17.13 -13.43
C LYS A 290 30.50 16.08 -14.50
N VAL A 291 29.57 15.13 -14.23
CA VAL A 291 29.19 14.07 -15.17
C VAL A 291 28.61 14.65 -16.45
N ALA A 292 27.72 15.67 -16.34
CA ALA A 292 27.16 16.35 -17.50
C ALA A 292 28.23 16.92 -18.43
N VAL A 293 29.24 17.61 -17.87
CA VAL A 293 30.36 18.17 -18.63
C VAL A 293 31.16 17.04 -19.31
N GLU A 294 31.43 15.94 -18.63
CA GLU A 294 32.19 14.81 -19.21
C GLU A 294 31.45 14.08 -20.32
N MET A 295 30.09 14.02 -20.20
CA MET A 295 29.25 13.45 -21.26
C MET A 295 28.99 14.44 -22.42
N GLY A 296 29.51 15.68 -22.31
CA GLY A 296 29.26 16.73 -23.31
C GLY A 296 27.80 17.15 -23.42
N LYS A 297 27.01 16.99 -22.33
CA LYS A 297 25.59 17.32 -22.31
C LYS A 297 25.33 18.64 -21.64
N GLU A 298 24.53 19.49 -22.29
CA GLU A 298 23.96 20.68 -21.66
C GLU A 298 22.69 20.26 -20.87
N ILE A 299 22.74 20.49 -19.58
CA ILE A 299 21.61 20.13 -18.67
C ILE A 299 21.18 21.40 -17.91
N SER A 300 19.87 21.58 -17.77
CA SER A 300 19.31 22.69 -17.01
C SER A 300 19.53 22.51 -15.48
N LYS A 301 19.60 23.65 -14.77
CA LYS A 301 19.70 23.61 -13.29
C LYS A 301 18.53 22.87 -12.66
N GLY A 302 17.33 22.98 -13.23
CA GLY A 302 16.14 22.28 -12.74
C GLY A 302 16.23 20.76 -12.90
N GLU A 303 16.82 20.31 -13.99
CA GLU A 303 17.02 18.88 -14.24
C GLU A 303 18.11 18.28 -13.33
N ILE A 304 19.21 19.00 -13.12
CA ILE A 304 20.23 18.62 -12.11
C ILE A 304 19.58 18.51 -10.72
N GLU A 305 18.67 19.44 -10.37
CA GLU A 305 17.94 19.39 -9.09
C GLU A 305 17.08 18.15 -8.98
N LYS A 306 16.32 17.81 -10.02
CA LYS A 306 15.47 16.61 -10.07
C LYS A 306 16.32 15.34 -9.90
N LEU A 307 17.38 15.18 -10.68
CA LEU A 307 18.27 14.01 -10.59
C LEU A 307 18.96 13.92 -9.22
N ALA A 308 19.36 15.05 -8.63
CA ALA A 308 19.97 15.08 -7.30
C ALA A 308 18.99 14.68 -6.19
N ASN A 309 17.73 15.09 -6.30
CA ASN A 309 16.67 14.65 -5.39
C ASN A 309 16.43 13.14 -5.48
N ILE A 310 16.42 12.57 -6.69
CA ILE A 310 16.33 11.11 -6.89
C ILE A 310 17.49 10.41 -6.18
N ILE A 311 18.72 10.84 -6.39
CA ILE A 311 19.88 10.23 -5.72
C ILE A 311 19.75 10.31 -4.20
N ALA A 312 19.37 11.49 -3.66
CA ALA A 312 19.21 11.67 -2.22
C ALA A 312 18.09 10.78 -1.65
N LYS A 313 16.96 10.64 -2.36
CA LYS A 313 15.81 9.78 -2.01
C LYS A 313 16.23 8.32 -1.83
N TYR A 314 17.05 7.78 -2.74
CA TYR A 314 17.48 6.39 -2.68
C TYR A 314 18.77 6.16 -1.85
N THR A 315 19.50 7.24 -1.48
CA THR A 315 20.71 7.11 -0.66
C THR A 315 20.45 7.34 0.83
N ALA A 316 19.68 8.38 1.17
CA ALA A 316 19.43 8.79 2.55
C ALA A 316 17.94 8.83 2.92
N GLY A 317 17.05 8.66 1.95
CA GLY A 317 15.59 8.63 2.16
C GLY A 317 15.04 7.21 2.21
N MET A 318 13.70 7.11 2.08
CA MET A 318 12.95 5.84 2.12
C MET A 318 12.71 5.25 0.71
N GLY A 319 13.42 5.76 -0.33
CA GLY A 319 13.24 5.27 -1.70
C GLY A 319 11.82 5.44 -2.21
N ILE A 320 11.32 4.45 -2.91
CA ILE A 320 9.96 4.47 -3.50
C ILE A 320 8.86 4.65 -2.44
N LEU A 321 9.07 4.17 -1.21
CA LEU A 321 8.08 4.28 -0.13
C LEU A 321 7.78 5.74 0.24
N GLU A 322 8.69 6.69 -0.05
CA GLU A 322 8.41 8.11 0.21
C GLU A 322 7.16 8.60 -0.50
N VAL A 323 6.88 8.10 -1.71
CA VAL A 323 5.68 8.48 -2.46
C VAL A 323 4.41 8.11 -1.68
N LEU A 324 4.40 6.93 -1.07
CA LEU A 324 3.27 6.46 -0.25
C LEU A 324 3.16 7.26 1.06
N LEU A 325 4.31 7.56 1.69
CA LEU A 325 4.36 8.31 2.95
C LEU A 325 4.03 9.80 2.78
N GLU A 326 4.21 10.34 1.60
CA GLU A 326 3.91 11.74 1.26
C GLU A 326 2.49 11.95 0.74
N ASP A 327 1.79 10.88 0.34
CA ASP A 327 0.40 10.98 -0.12
C ASP A 327 -0.55 11.23 1.07
N PRO A 328 -1.27 12.37 1.12
CA PRO A 328 -2.20 12.67 2.20
C PRO A 328 -3.39 11.69 2.27
N ASN A 329 -3.68 10.97 1.19
CA ASN A 329 -4.77 10.01 1.13
C ASN A 329 -4.38 8.61 1.62
N VAL A 330 -3.10 8.29 1.75
CA VAL A 330 -2.62 7.02 2.30
C VAL A 330 -2.62 7.11 3.83
N GLN A 331 -3.31 6.19 4.49
CA GLN A 331 -3.42 6.10 5.95
C GLN A 331 -2.46 5.08 6.54
N ASP A 332 -2.46 3.86 6.00
CA ASP A 332 -1.57 2.78 6.41
C ASP A 332 -0.84 2.21 5.18
N VAL A 333 0.39 1.73 5.40
CA VAL A 333 1.19 1.00 4.41
C VAL A 333 1.59 -0.33 5.04
N TYR A 334 1.35 -1.43 4.34
CA TYR A 334 1.65 -2.78 4.80
C TYR A 334 2.65 -3.45 3.85
N ILE A 335 3.72 -3.97 4.42
CA ILE A 335 4.75 -4.73 3.73
C ILE A 335 4.74 -6.12 4.35
N ASN A 336 4.17 -7.09 3.63
CA ASN A 336 4.02 -8.46 4.11
C ASN A 336 5.15 -9.35 3.58
N ALA A 337 5.62 -10.28 4.40
CA ALA A 337 6.58 -11.30 3.98
C ALA A 337 5.85 -12.48 3.27
N PRO A 338 6.47 -13.11 2.26
CA PRO A 338 7.73 -12.77 1.61
C PRO A 338 7.60 -11.56 0.70
N THR A 339 8.46 -10.55 0.88
CA THR A 339 8.32 -9.23 0.24
C THR A 339 8.63 -9.23 -1.25
N SER A 340 9.36 -10.23 -1.73
CA SER A 340 9.66 -10.42 -3.15
C SER A 340 8.46 -10.88 -3.97
N GLU A 341 7.49 -11.55 -3.34
CA GLU A 341 6.31 -12.14 -3.98
C GLU A 341 5.04 -11.31 -3.75
N SER A 342 5.02 -10.55 -2.65
CA SER A 342 3.85 -9.76 -2.24
C SER A 342 4.05 -8.28 -2.57
N PRO A 343 3.08 -7.62 -3.22
CA PRO A 343 3.13 -6.18 -3.41
C PRO A 343 3.00 -5.45 -2.07
N VAL A 344 3.52 -4.25 -2.00
CA VAL A 344 3.18 -3.33 -0.91
C VAL A 344 1.69 -3.03 -0.97
N CYS A 345 1.00 -3.13 0.16
CA CYS A 345 -0.42 -2.81 0.28
C CYS A 345 -0.60 -1.51 1.05
N ILE A 346 -1.68 -0.80 0.77
CA ILE A 346 -2.01 0.45 1.46
C ILE A 346 -3.49 0.48 1.85
N ASN A 347 -3.81 1.30 2.85
CA ASN A 347 -5.17 1.74 3.10
C ASN A 347 -5.32 3.20 2.65
N HIS A 348 -6.17 3.42 1.64
CA HIS A 348 -6.45 4.72 1.06
C HIS A 348 -7.75 5.31 1.62
N SER A 349 -7.79 6.61 1.87
CA SER A 349 -8.91 7.28 2.54
C SER A 349 -10.26 7.20 1.80
N GLU A 350 -10.25 7.06 0.47
CA GLU A 350 -11.45 7.05 -0.36
C GLU A 350 -11.85 5.65 -0.86
N VAL A 351 -10.86 4.81 -1.19
CA VAL A 351 -11.08 3.50 -1.81
C VAL A 351 -10.68 2.33 -0.91
N GLU A 352 -10.28 2.63 0.34
CA GLU A 352 -9.90 1.67 1.39
C GLU A 352 -8.65 0.83 1.02
N ASP A 353 -8.69 -0.48 1.18
CA ASP A 353 -7.52 -1.33 0.97
C ASP A 353 -7.21 -1.49 -0.51
N CYS A 354 -5.93 -1.27 -0.86
CA CYS A 354 -5.42 -1.37 -2.21
C CYS A 354 -4.10 -2.15 -2.22
N ALA A 355 -3.92 -2.98 -3.23
CA ALA A 355 -2.58 -3.43 -3.61
C ALA A 355 -1.87 -2.29 -4.38
N THR A 356 -0.55 -2.23 -4.30
CA THR A 356 0.24 -1.30 -5.14
C THR A 356 0.96 -2.05 -6.26
N ASN A 357 1.56 -1.30 -7.19
CA ASN A 357 2.48 -1.86 -8.18
C ASN A 357 3.94 -1.95 -7.68
N ILE A 358 4.18 -1.81 -6.38
CA ILE A 358 5.53 -1.76 -5.77
C ILE A 358 5.84 -3.11 -5.12
N TYR A 359 7.01 -3.67 -5.43
CA TYR A 359 7.56 -4.88 -4.83
C TYR A 359 8.93 -4.59 -4.24
N LEU A 360 9.12 -4.98 -2.98
CA LEU A 360 10.40 -4.81 -2.29
C LEU A 360 11.22 -6.10 -2.35
N THR A 361 12.53 -5.95 -2.41
CA THR A 361 13.46 -7.07 -2.28
C THR A 361 13.80 -7.31 -0.80
N GLU A 362 14.42 -8.45 -0.50
CA GLU A 362 14.98 -8.68 0.84
C GLU A 362 16.03 -7.62 1.20
N ASP A 363 16.87 -7.20 0.24
CA ASP A 363 17.86 -6.13 0.44
C ASP A 363 17.19 -4.79 0.83
N ASP A 364 16.01 -4.47 0.25
CA ASP A 364 15.23 -3.29 0.66
C ASP A 364 14.82 -3.37 2.11
N THR A 365 14.25 -4.49 2.52
CA THR A 365 13.72 -4.69 3.88
C THR A 365 14.83 -4.77 4.92
N GLU A 366 15.96 -5.40 4.61
CA GLU A 366 17.16 -5.40 5.45
C GLU A 366 17.77 -4.00 5.60
N SER A 367 17.78 -3.23 4.52
CA SER A 367 18.20 -1.83 4.55
C SER A 367 17.27 -0.98 5.41
N LEU A 368 15.95 -1.17 5.30
CA LEU A 368 14.95 -0.47 6.10
C LEU A 368 15.11 -0.79 7.59
N ILE A 369 15.17 -2.08 7.97
CA ILE A 369 15.30 -2.45 9.39
C ILE A 369 16.62 -1.96 9.98
N SER A 370 17.72 -1.97 9.22
CA SER A 370 19.02 -1.46 9.66
C SER A 370 18.96 0.04 9.97
N ARG A 371 18.28 0.83 9.13
CA ARG A 371 18.04 2.27 9.36
C ARG A 371 17.15 2.49 10.57
N PHE A 372 16.10 1.70 10.74
CA PHE A 372 15.15 1.81 11.86
C PHE A 372 15.82 1.47 13.18
N ARG A 373 16.69 0.46 13.23
CA ARG A 373 17.53 0.12 14.39
C ARG A 373 18.45 1.29 14.75
N ALA A 374 19.21 1.78 13.77
CA ALA A 374 20.14 2.89 13.99
C ALA A 374 19.43 4.14 14.53
N ARG A 375 18.20 4.40 14.07
CA ARG A 375 17.42 5.56 14.44
C ARG A 375 16.73 5.43 15.79
N SER A 376 16.18 4.27 16.10
CA SER A 376 15.48 4.02 17.36
C SER A 376 16.43 3.78 18.53
N GLY A 377 17.66 3.37 18.25
CA GLY A 377 18.62 2.90 19.26
C GLY A 377 18.17 1.60 19.96
N ARG A 378 17.09 0.95 19.45
CA ARG A 378 16.54 -0.28 20.03
C ARG A 378 17.14 -1.51 19.37
N ALA A 379 17.28 -2.59 20.15
CA ALA A 379 17.65 -3.88 19.63
C ALA A 379 16.54 -4.44 18.73
N PHE A 380 16.97 -5.15 17.68
CA PHE A 380 16.09 -5.96 16.84
C PHE A 380 16.88 -7.18 16.41
N SER A 381 16.45 -8.35 16.85
CA SER A 381 17.12 -9.63 16.65
C SER A 381 16.11 -10.77 16.78
N GLU A 382 16.56 -12.01 16.63
CA GLU A 382 15.71 -13.18 16.90
C GLU A 382 15.21 -13.26 18.36
N ALA A 383 15.97 -12.70 19.32
CA ALA A 383 15.55 -12.61 20.72
C ALA A 383 14.54 -11.47 20.96
N GLU A 384 14.62 -10.41 20.17
CA GLU A 384 13.72 -9.26 20.21
C GLU A 384 13.20 -8.99 18.79
N PRO A 385 12.24 -9.80 18.29
CA PRO A 385 11.83 -9.79 16.90
C PRO A 385 10.81 -8.69 16.56
N THR A 386 10.66 -7.70 17.40
CA THR A 386 9.73 -6.56 17.23
C THR A 386 10.44 -5.23 17.38
N LEU A 387 10.12 -4.28 16.51
CA LEU A 387 10.62 -2.90 16.60
C LEU A 387 9.47 -1.92 16.36
N ASP A 388 9.34 -0.96 17.27
CA ASP A 388 8.35 0.11 17.19
C ASP A 388 9.06 1.46 17.25
N LEU A 389 8.81 2.34 16.27
CA LEU A 389 9.42 3.67 16.20
C LEU A 389 8.53 4.67 15.49
N GLU A 390 8.88 5.95 15.63
CA GLU A 390 8.23 7.04 14.90
C GLU A 390 9.20 7.70 13.93
N LEU A 391 8.67 8.08 12.75
CA LEU A 391 9.33 8.93 11.76
C LEU A 391 8.63 10.29 11.72
N PRO A 392 9.06 11.26 12.54
CA PRO A 392 8.39 12.56 12.65
C PRO A 392 8.34 13.33 11.32
N GLU A 393 9.37 13.19 10.47
CA GLU A 393 9.44 13.84 9.15
C GLU A 393 8.34 13.41 8.19
N TYR A 394 7.80 12.20 8.38
CA TYR A 394 6.65 11.69 7.61
C TYR A 394 5.37 11.62 8.45
N GLY A 395 5.43 12.00 9.74
CA GLY A 395 4.31 11.84 10.67
C GLY A 395 3.84 10.37 10.73
N THR A 396 4.77 9.41 10.74
CA THR A 396 4.48 8.00 10.58
C THR A 396 5.01 7.18 11.74
N ARG A 397 4.16 6.31 12.31
CA ARG A 397 4.57 5.24 13.22
C ARG A 397 4.85 3.98 12.44
N ILE A 398 5.93 3.28 12.78
CA ILE A 398 6.34 2.02 12.17
C ILE A 398 6.34 0.94 13.23
N ALA A 399 5.73 -0.20 12.91
CA ALA A 399 5.90 -1.45 13.61
C ALA A 399 6.56 -2.45 12.65
N ALA A 400 7.67 -3.05 13.06
CA ALA A 400 8.38 -4.07 12.30
C ALA A 400 8.44 -5.37 13.07
N ILE A 401 8.32 -6.49 12.37
CA ILE A 401 8.48 -7.83 12.91
C ILE A 401 9.44 -8.65 12.05
N GLY A 402 10.18 -9.55 12.70
CA GLY A 402 11.12 -10.45 12.04
C GLY A 402 11.08 -11.86 12.63
N ARG A 403 12.03 -12.70 12.23
CA ARG A 403 12.15 -14.06 12.73
C ARG A 403 12.46 -14.06 14.23
N PRO A 404 11.93 -15.00 15.03
CA PRO A 404 11.08 -16.15 14.63
C PRO A 404 9.58 -15.81 14.52
N LEU A 405 9.16 -14.59 14.90
CA LEU A 405 7.75 -14.18 14.93
C LEU A 405 7.13 -14.13 13.50
N SER A 406 7.93 -13.72 12.53
CA SER A 406 7.58 -13.76 11.11
C SER A 406 8.49 -14.76 10.39
N PRO A 407 8.07 -16.03 10.19
CA PRO A 407 8.92 -17.08 9.64
C PRO A 407 9.33 -16.82 8.18
N ASP A 408 8.51 -16.12 7.42
CA ASP A 408 8.71 -15.86 5.99
C ASP A 408 9.59 -14.63 5.70
N GLY A 409 10.03 -13.91 6.75
CA GLY A 409 10.92 -12.75 6.61
C GLY A 409 10.46 -11.52 7.37
N LEU A 410 11.02 -10.37 7.00
CA LEU A 410 10.67 -9.08 7.61
C LEU A 410 9.30 -8.60 7.12
N ALA A 411 8.48 -8.09 8.05
CA ALA A 411 7.22 -7.46 7.72
C ALA A 411 7.08 -6.12 8.48
N PHE A 412 6.39 -5.16 7.85
CA PHE A 412 6.26 -3.81 8.38
C PHE A 412 4.83 -3.32 8.25
N ALA A 413 4.39 -2.56 9.26
CA ALA A 413 3.18 -1.75 9.21
C ALA A 413 3.55 -0.30 9.51
N LEU A 414 3.27 0.60 8.55
CA LEU A 414 3.55 2.02 8.66
C LEU A 414 2.21 2.75 8.74
N ARG A 415 1.92 3.37 9.88
CA ARG A 415 0.69 4.13 10.10
C ARG A 415 0.98 5.61 10.05
N ARG A 416 0.39 6.29 9.08
CA ARG A 416 0.46 7.75 8.97
C ARG A 416 -0.47 8.43 9.96
N GLN A 417 0.06 9.42 10.62
CA GLN A 417 -0.72 10.34 11.46
C GLN A 417 -1.16 11.53 10.62
N LYS A 418 -2.42 11.91 10.70
CA LYS A 418 -2.90 13.12 10.04
C LYS A 418 -2.28 14.35 10.73
N THR A 419 -1.56 15.14 9.97
CA THR A 419 -0.95 16.38 10.45
C THR A 419 -1.97 17.52 10.62
N THR A 420 -3.06 17.50 9.85
CA THR A 420 -4.18 18.45 9.98
C THR A 420 -5.26 17.84 10.86
N PRO A 421 -5.60 18.47 12.00
CA PRO A 421 -6.65 17.99 12.87
C PRO A 421 -8.02 18.01 12.15
N TRP A 422 -8.86 17.02 12.42
CA TRP A 422 -10.26 17.05 12.03
C TRP A 422 -11.01 18.08 12.87
N THR A 423 -11.99 18.74 12.26
CA THR A 423 -12.88 19.67 12.94
C THR A 423 -14.34 19.16 12.91
N LEU A 424 -15.17 19.63 13.83
CA LEU A 424 -16.59 19.26 13.84
C LEU A 424 -17.32 19.63 12.53
N PRO A 425 -17.08 20.79 11.88
CA PRO A 425 -17.65 21.08 10.57
C PRO A 425 -17.31 20.04 9.49
N GLN A 426 -16.08 19.54 9.45
CA GLN A 426 -15.69 18.47 8.51
C GLN A 426 -16.40 17.15 8.81
N PHE A 427 -16.66 16.83 10.09
CA PHE A 427 -17.46 15.67 10.46
C PHE A 427 -18.93 15.81 10.10
N ILE A 428 -19.48 17.03 10.10
CA ILE A 428 -20.83 17.30 9.62
C ILE A 428 -20.88 17.12 8.10
N GLU A 429 -19.93 17.69 7.37
CA GLU A 429 -19.85 17.63 5.91
C GLU A 429 -19.79 16.20 5.38
N ASN A 430 -18.97 15.33 6.00
CA ASN A 430 -18.86 13.92 5.60
C ASN A 430 -19.95 13.02 6.20
N GLY A 431 -20.89 13.59 6.96
CA GLY A 431 -22.03 12.88 7.54
C GLY A 431 -21.69 11.99 8.74
N THR A 432 -20.49 12.11 9.33
CA THR A 432 -20.13 11.35 10.53
C THR A 432 -20.97 11.72 11.73
N ILE A 433 -21.35 13.00 11.84
CA ILE A 433 -22.18 13.57 12.90
C ILE A 433 -23.18 14.56 12.31
N THR A 434 -24.33 14.77 12.97
CA THR A 434 -25.27 15.83 12.61
C THR A 434 -24.86 17.18 13.22
N ALA A 435 -25.27 18.29 12.61
CA ALA A 435 -25.01 19.62 13.17
C ALA A 435 -25.56 19.78 14.60
N GLN A 436 -26.76 19.22 14.89
CA GLN A 436 -27.34 19.23 16.22
C GLN A 436 -26.47 18.47 17.24
N ALA A 437 -25.96 17.29 16.86
CA ALA A 437 -25.08 16.53 17.75
C ALA A 437 -23.71 17.20 17.93
N ALA A 438 -23.19 17.85 16.88
CA ALA A 438 -21.96 18.65 16.99
C ALA A 438 -22.15 19.83 17.94
N GLY A 439 -23.27 20.57 17.86
CA GLY A 439 -23.63 21.64 18.79
C GLY A 439 -23.76 21.13 20.23
N LEU A 440 -24.41 19.98 20.43
CA LEU A 440 -24.47 19.35 21.76
C LEU A 440 -23.08 19.05 22.31
N LEU A 441 -22.20 18.42 21.52
CA LEU A 441 -20.86 18.09 21.99
C LEU A 441 -20.00 19.34 22.24
N SER A 442 -20.11 20.38 21.41
CA SER A 442 -19.45 21.68 21.65
C SER A 442 -19.92 22.32 22.96
N PHE A 443 -21.23 22.34 23.23
CA PHE A 443 -21.82 22.84 24.47
C PHE A 443 -21.30 22.05 25.69
N LEU A 444 -21.30 20.72 25.62
CA LEU A 444 -20.82 19.84 26.70
C LEU A 444 -19.32 20.04 26.99
N ILE A 445 -18.52 20.23 25.95
CA ILE A 445 -17.06 20.47 26.09
C ILE A 445 -16.79 21.84 26.69
N ASP A 446 -17.47 22.88 26.24
CA ASP A 446 -17.34 24.23 26.82
C ASP A 446 -17.85 24.27 28.28
N GLY A 447 -18.88 23.49 28.60
CA GLY A 447 -19.36 23.23 29.96
C GLY A 447 -18.46 22.34 30.79
N GLN A 448 -17.33 21.88 30.24
CA GLN A 448 -16.32 21.06 30.91
C GLN A 448 -16.82 19.70 31.41
N ALA A 449 -17.73 19.07 30.65
CA ALA A 449 -18.17 17.71 30.95
C ALA A 449 -17.04 16.70 30.73
N THR A 450 -16.98 15.70 31.60
CA THR A 450 -16.07 14.57 31.47
C THR A 450 -16.59 13.61 30.43
N MET A 451 -15.77 13.32 29.40
CA MET A 451 -16.24 12.59 28.23
C MET A 451 -15.28 11.46 27.81
N LEU A 452 -15.84 10.29 27.54
CA LEU A 452 -15.15 9.17 26.93
C LEU A 452 -15.66 8.93 25.49
N VAL A 453 -14.73 8.90 24.52
CA VAL A 453 -15.02 8.53 23.15
C VAL A 453 -14.68 7.05 22.94
N THR A 454 -15.66 6.25 22.55
CA THR A 454 -15.50 4.80 22.38
C THR A 454 -15.78 4.35 20.96
N GLY A 455 -15.33 3.14 20.62
CA GLY A 455 -15.55 2.51 19.35
C GLY A 455 -14.49 1.43 19.04
N SER A 456 -14.70 0.69 17.98
CA SER A 456 -13.75 -0.31 17.47
C SER A 456 -12.47 0.33 16.91
N ARG A 457 -11.49 -0.49 16.54
CA ARG A 457 -10.28 -0.02 15.83
C ARG A 457 -10.70 0.59 14.49
N GLY A 458 -10.12 1.75 14.13
CA GLY A 458 -10.43 2.46 12.89
C GLY A 458 -11.76 3.23 12.88
N SER A 459 -12.52 3.26 13.99
CA SER A 459 -13.80 4.00 14.08
C SER A 459 -13.66 5.53 14.13
N GLY A 460 -12.45 6.07 14.26
CA GLY A 460 -12.18 7.51 14.31
C GLY A 460 -12.24 8.14 15.71
N LYS A 461 -12.09 7.36 16.80
CA LYS A 461 -12.08 7.86 18.18
C LYS A 461 -11.14 9.02 18.40
N THR A 462 -9.85 8.83 18.11
CA THR A 462 -8.83 9.86 18.30
C THR A 462 -9.11 11.10 17.45
N SER A 463 -9.59 10.91 16.21
CA SER A 463 -9.97 12.03 15.32
C SER A 463 -11.14 12.83 15.88
N LEU A 464 -12.14 12.16 16.46
CA LEU A 464 -13.26 12.83 17.14
C LEU A 464 -12.79 13.54 18.40
N LEU A 465 -11.95 12.89 19.22
CA LEU A 465 -11.36 13.51 20.42
C LEU A 465 -10.58 14.78 20.03
N ILE A 466 -9.76 14.73 18.99
CA ILE A 466 -8.98 15.91 18.52
C ILE A 466 -9.93 17.03 18.05
N SER A 467 -11.03 16.73 17.38
CA SER A 467 -12.00 17.75 16.97
C SER A 467 -12.68 18.42 18.16
N LEU A 468 -12.92 17.64 19.22
CA LEU A 468 -13.49 18.17 20.47
C LEU A 468 -12.49 19.05 21.24
N LEU A 469 -11.19 18.79 21.13
CA LEU A 469 -10.17 19.70 21.67
C LEU A 469 -10.24 21.09 21.05
N GLY A 470 -10.64 21.18 19.76
CA GLY A 470 -10.85 22.44 19.08
C GLY A 470 -12.01 23.28 19.62
N GLU A 471 -12.92 22.68 20.38
CA GLU A 471 -14.06 23.35 21.01
C GLU A 471 -13.76 23.89 22.44
N LEU A 472 -12.62 23.52 23.00
CA LEU A 472 -12.18 24.04 24.30
C LEU A 472 -11.81 25.51 24.20
N MET A 473 -12.09 26.28 25.24
CA MET A 473 -11.62 27.67 25.32
C MET A 473 -10.08 27.72 25.30
N GLN A 474 -9.48 28.50 24.42
CA GLN A 474 -8.02 28.63 24.25
C GLN A 474 -7.28 29.08 25.52
N LYS A 475 -7.98 29.78 26.44
CA LYS A 475 -7.41 30.18 27.75
C LYS A 475 -7.11 29.02 28.69
N LEU A 476 -7.77 27.87 28.48
CA LEU A 476 -7.59 26.70 29.32
C LEU A 476 -6.23 26.03 29.00
N ARG A 477 -5.56 25.58 30.03
CA ARG A 477 -4.40 24.71 29.86
C ARG A 477 -4.84 23.30 29.63
N ILE A 478 -4.21 22.62 28.66
CA ILE A 478 -4.49 21.24 28.32
C ILE A 478 -3.25 20.40 28.59
N LEU A 479 -3.40 19.27 29.27
CA LEU A 479 -2.37 18.25 29.43
C LEU A 479 -2.78 17.02 28.65
N THR A 480 -1.93 16.55 27.72
CA THR A 480 -2.17 15.30 26.98
C THR A 480 -1.25 14.20 27.46
N ILE A 481 -1.77 12.99 27.60
CA ILE A 481 -1.02 11.78 27.93
C ILE A 481 -1.23 10.77 26.81
N GLU A 482 -0.16 10.41 26.10
CA GLU A 482 -0.23 9.57 24.92
C GLU A 482 0.95 8.57 24.92
N ASP A 483 0.67 7.32 24.53
CA ASP A 483 1.71 6.33 24.20
C ASP A 483 2.27 6.59 22.80
N THR A 484 1.42 7.01 21.90
CA THR A 484 1.73 7.47 20.55
C THR A 484 1.21 8.89 20.40
N LEU A 485 2.05 9.81 19.96
CA LEU A 485 1.71 11.23 19.83
C LEU A 485 0.80 11.46 18.61
N GLU A 486 -0.50 11.20 18.74
CA GLU A 486 -1.50 11.39 17.67
C GLU A 486 -2.09 12.80 17.68
N ILE A 487 -2.12 13.49 18.82
CA ILE A 487 -2.66 14.85 18.93
C ILE A 487 -1.69 15.84 18.27
N PRO A 488 -2.14 16.62 17.28
CA PRO A 488 -1.28 17.55 16.54
C PRO A 488 -1.02 18.83 17.35
N VAL A 489 -0.30 18.70 18.47
CA VAL A 489 -0.03 19.80 19.40
C VAL A 489 0.65 21.00 18.73
N PRO A 490 1.64 20.85 17.83
CA PRO A 490 2.25 22.01 17.17
C PRO A 490 1.24 22.87 16.41
N GLN A 491 0.29 22.23 15.69
CA GLN A 491 -0.73 22.90 14.90
C GLN A 491 -1.76 23.60 15.79
N LEU A 492 -2.23 22.92 16.84
CA LEU A 492 -3.15 23.50 17.82
C LEU A 492 -2.50 24.66 18.59
N SER A 493 -1.23 24.54 18.95
CA SER A 493 -0.48 25.62 19.61
C SER A 493 -0.29 26.83 18.68
N ALA A 494 -0.10 26.60 17.39
CA ALA A 494 0.03 27.69 16.42
C ALA A 494 -1.22 28.55 16.27
N ILE A 495 -2.41 27.98 16.58
CA ILE A 495 -3.69 28.71 16.61
C ILE A 495 -4.11 29.17 18.00
N GLY A 496 -3.22 29.08 19.02
CA GLY A 496 -3.39 29.69 20.33
C GLY A 496 -3.72 28.77 21.50
N TYR A 497 -3.84 27.44 21.30
CA TYR A 497 -4.08 26.50 22.41
C TYR A 497 -2.82 26.29 23.25
N ARG A 498 -3.00 26.16 24.56
CA ARG A 498 -1.92 25.97 25.54
C ARG A 498 -1.83 24.51 25.95
N ILE A 499 -1.09 23.71 25.18
CA ILE A 499 -1.03 22.26 25.36
C ILE A 499 0.36 21.83 25.82
N GLN A 500 0.42 21.09 26.93
CA GLN A 500 1.61 20.35 27.39
C GLN A 500 1.35 18.86 27.15
N ARG A 501 2.19 18.22 26.36
CA ARG A 501 2.11 16.78 26.13
C ARG A 501 3.09 15.99 26.97
N LEU A 502 2.62 14.84 27.44
CA LEU A 502 3.39 13.82 28.14
C LEU A 502 3.36 12.54 27.31
N LYS A 503 4.56 12.06 26.93
CA LYS A 503 4.71 10.78 26.24
C LYS A 503 4.95 9.69 27.27
N ILE A 504 4.25 8.58 27.16
CA ILE A 504 4.37 7.41 28.00
C ILE A 504 4.94 6.23 27.24
N GLN A 505 5.37 5.22 28.01
CA GLN A 505 5.88 3.98 27.44
C GLN A 505 4.83 3.30 26.56
N SER A 506 5.25 2.90 25.36
CA SER A 506 4.42 2.07 24.49
C SER A 506 4.21 0.68 25.11
N ALA A 507 3.03 0.07 24.86
CA ALA A 507 2.73 -1.29 25.31
C ALA A 507 3.67 -2.34 24.67
N VAL A 508 4.31 -1.99 23.55
CA VAL A 508 5.26 -2.84 22.81
C VAL A 508 6.67 -2.25 22.96
N GLY A 509 7.49 -2.93 23.73
CA GLY A 509 8.89 -2.53 23.97
C GLY A 509 9.11 -1.88 25.34
N LYS A 510 9.92 -2.50 26.18
CA LYS A 510 10.34 -1.95 27.45
C LYS A 510 11.50 -0.98 27.23
N SER A 511 11.34 0.27 27.68
CA SER A 511 12.43 1.24 27.79
C SER A 511 12.57 1.62 29.25
N GLU A 512 13.78 1.59 29.79
CA GLU A 512 14.06 1.97 31.18
C GLU A 512 13.90 3.48 31.41
N THR A 513 13.81 4.28 30.36
CA THR A 513 13.77 5.75 30.41
C THR A 513 12.38 6.34 30.22
N GLU A 514 11.38 5.56 29.80
CA GLU A 514 10.02 6.03 29.58
C GLU A 514 9.14 5.79 30.80
N LEU A 515 8.32 6.79 31.17
CA LEU A 515 7.40 6.70 32.29
C LEU A 515 6.24 5.77 32.01
N THR A 516 5.81 5.03 33.03
CA THR A 516 4.57 4.25 32.95
C THR A 516 3.35 5.18 32.85
N PRO A 517 2.20 4.72 32.31
CA PRO A 517 0.97 5.50 32.31
C PRO A 517 0.54 6.03 33.66
N GLN A 518 0.76 5.24 34.73
CA GLN A 518 0.45 5.64 36.12
C GLN A 518 1.34 6.79 36.61
N GLU A 519 2.64 6.70 36.37
CA GLU A 519 3.59 7.75 36.80
C GLU A 519 3.35 9.05 36.01
N ALA A 520 3.04 8.96 34.72
CA ALA A 520 2.73 10.12 33.91
C ALA A 520 1.44 10.81 34.37
N LEU A 521 0.40 10.05 34.71
CA LEU A 521 -0.85 10.59 35.22
C LEU A 521 -0.64 11.24 36.59
N ALA A 522 0.08 10.58 37.50
CA ALA A 522 0.43 11.16 38.80
C ALA A 522 1.26 12.46 38.68
N THR A 523 2.12 12.53 37.66
CA THR A 523 2.90 13.73 37.34
C THR A 523 1.99 14.82 36.75
N ALA A 524 1.09 14.49 35.86
CA ALA A 524 0.13 15.43 35.24
C ALA A 524 -0.71 16.13 36.31
N LEU A 525 -1.21 15.39 37.32
CA LEU A 525 -2.01 15.93 38.41
C LEU A 525 -1.24 16.92 39.30
N ARG A 526 0.09 16.85 39.36
CA ARG A 526 0.95 17.80 40.09
C ARG A 526 1.26 19.07 39.27
N LEU A 527 1.00 19.06 37.96
CA LEU A 527 1.29 20.20 37.08
C LEU A 527 0.24 21.32 37.16
N GLY A 528 -0.77 21.18 38.00
CA GLY A 528 -1.81 22.19 38.27
C GLY A 528 -3.10 21.95 37.48
N GLU A 529 -4.12 22.77 37.76
CA GLU A 529 -5.43 22.71 37.12
C GLU A 529 -5.33 22.80 35.59
N SER A 530 -5.86 21.82 34.94
CA SER A 530 -5.80 21.68 33.46
C SER A 530 -6.91 20.78 32.99
N VAL A 531 -7.31 20.93 31.73
CA VAL A 531 -8.07 19.88 31.03
C VAL A 531 -7.14 18.72 30.78
N LEU A 532 -7.52 17.54 31.22
CA LEU A 532 -6.74 16.33 31.08
C LEU A 532 -7.25 15.52 29.86
N VAL A 533 -6.35 15.22 28.96
CA VAL A 533 -6.66 14.44 27.74
C VAL A 533 -5.83 13.17 27.72
N ILE A 534 -6.50 12.02 27.66
CA ILE A 534 -5.83 10.72 27.61
C ILE A 534 -6.06 10.11 26.23
N GLY A 535 -4.97 9.89 25.51
CA GLY A 535 -5.02 9.33 24.15
C GLY A 535 -5.80 8.03 24.12
N GLU A 536 -5.49 7.11 25.06
CA GLU A 536 -6.28 5.88 25.22
C GLU A 536 -6.21 5.35 26.67
N VAL A 537 -7.37 4.98 27.19
CA VAL A 537 -7.54 4.37 28.52
C VAL A 537 -7.57 2.84 28.32
N ARG A 538 -6.57 2.12 28.86
CA ARG A 538 -6.40 0.68 28.59
C ARG A 538 -6.24 -0.18 29.83
N GLY A 539 -5.59 0.31 30.87
CA GLY A 539 -5.07 -0.52 31.93
C GLY A 539 -5.15 0.09 33.33
N PRO A 540 -4.19 -0.22 34.22
CA PRO A 540 -4.21 0.18 35.65
C PRO A 540 -4.24 1.69 35.89
N GLU A 541 -3.79 2.51 34.93
CA GLU A 541 -3.90 3.98 34.96
C GLU A 541 -5.34 4.46 35.10
N THR A 542 -6.31 3.68 34.61
CA THR A 542 -7.73 3.97 34.74
C THR A 542 -8.17 4.15 36.17
N LYS A 543 -7.59 3.39 37.10
CA LYS A 543 -7.91 3.50 38.52
C LYS A 543 -7.52 4.88 39.07
N ILE A 544 -6.29 5.33 38.79
CA ILE A 544 -5.80 6.64 39.24
C ILE A 544 -6.64 7.75 38.61
N LEU A 545 -7.01 7.58 37.31
CA LEU A 545 -7.87 8.53 36.62
C LEU A 545 -9.21 8.71 37.31
N TYR A 546 -9.92 7.61 37.59
CA TYR A 546 -11.24 7.67 38.23
C TYR A 546 -11.17 8.15 39.70
N GLU A 547 -10.11 7.79 40.41
CA GLU A 547 -9.85 8.34 41.77
C GLU A 547 -9.65 9.86 41.71
N SER A 548 -8.85 10.35 40.73
CA SER A 548 -8.58 11.77 40.52
C SER A 548 -9.81 12.55 40.13
N MET A 549 -10.65 12.02 39.22
CA MET A 549 -11.93 12.60 38.83
C MET A 549 -12.86 12.76 40.03
N ARG A 550 -12.95 11.72 40.88
CA ARG A 550 -13.84 11.69 42.05
C ARG A 550 -13.45 12.67 43.15
N VAL A 551 -12.16 12.92 43.29
CA VAL A 551 -11.62 13.88 44.31
C VAL A 551 -11.59 15.31 43.77
N GLY A 552 -11.90 15.52 42.47
CA GLY A 552 -11.79 16.83 41.82
C GLY A 552 -10.35 17.25 41.53
N ALA A 553 -9.38 16.35 41.73
CA ALA A 553 -7.95 16.63 41.51
C ALA A 553 -7.57 16.62 40.02
N ALA A 554 -8.45 16.11 39.14
CA ALA A 554 -8.19 16.01 37.69
C ALA A 554 -8.39 17.32 36.93
N GLY A 555 -8.69 18.44 37.63
CA GLY A 555 -8.88 19.74 37.00
C GLY A 555 -10.29 19.94 36.43
N ASN A 556 -10.38 20.75 35.38
CA ASN A 556 -11.66 21.27 34.88
C ASN A 556 -12.47 20.30 34.06
N ALA A 557 -11.83 19.37 33.31
CA ALA A 557 -12.50 18.34 32.53
C ALA A 557 -11.53 17.19 32.20
N VAL A 558 -12.05 16.02 31.96
CA VAL A 558 -11.29 14.86 31.48
C VAL A 558 -11.89 14.34 30.17
N LEU A 559 -11.06 14.25 29.15
CA LEU A 559 -11.39 13.70 27.86
C LEU A 559 -10.50 12.49 27.58
N GLY A 560 -11.06 11.42 27.04
CA GLY A 560 -10.26 10.24 26.73
C GLY A 560 -10.89 9.35 25.66
N THR A 561 -10.08 8.46 25.07
CA THR A 561 -10.61 7.37 24.26
C THR A 561 -10.54 6.05 25.02
N ILE A 562 -11.46 5.16 24.75
CA ILE A 562 -11.50 3.82 25.28
C ILE A 562 -12.02 2.85 24.19
N HIS A 563 -11.55 1.61 24.19
CA HIS A 563 -12.11 0.58 23.31
C HIS A 563 -13.41 0.03 23.88
N GLY A 564 -14.46 0.03 23.05
CA GLY A 564 -15.76 -0.53 23.37
C GLY A 564 -16.70 -0.40 22.17
N ALA A 565 -17.68 -1.29 22.03
CA ALA A 565 -18.67 -1.26 20.94
C ALA A 565 -19.88 -0.38 21.26
N SER A 566 -20.11 -0.07 22.53
CA SER A 566 -21.25 0.71 23.02
C SER A 566 -20.91 1.35 24.36
N SER A 567 -21.75 2.26 24.85
CA SER A 567 -21.65 2.80 26.21
C SER A 567 -21.68 1.72 27.28
N GLN A 568 -22.53 0.70 27.11
CA GLN A 568 -22.60 -0.45 28.01
C GLN A 568 -21.28 -1.21 28.05
N SER A 569 -20.66 -1.51 26.90
CA SER A 569 -19.36 -2.21 26.86
C SER A 569 -18.23 -1.42 27.50
N VAL A 570 -18.32 -0.08 27.51
CA VAL A 570 -17.38 0.78 28.25
C VAL A 570 -17.56 0.61 29.76
N PHE A 571 -18.80 0.60 30.25
CA PHE A 571 -19.08 0.34 31.66
C PHE A 571 -18.58 -1.03 32.10
N GLU A 572 -18.91 -2.07 31.34
CA GLU A 572 -18.47 -3.44 31.63
C GLU A 572 -16.94 -3.54 31.70
N ARG A 573 -16.25 -2.93 30.71
CA ARG A 573 -14.79 -2.91 30.68
C ARG A 573 -14.17 -2.16 31.85
N VAL A 574 -14.70 -1.00 32.19
CA VAL A 574 -14.17 -0.19 33.30
C VAL A 574 -14.43 -0.83 34.67
N VAL A 575 -15.65 -1.33 34.87
CA VAL A 575 -16.06 -1.85 36.18
C VAL A 575 -15.63 -3.30 36.34
N TYR A 576 -15.86 -4.18 35.38
CA TYR A 576 -15.62 -5.60 35.57
C TYR A 576 -14.22 -6.06 35.12
N ASP A 577 -13.71 -5.55 33.97
CA ASP A 577 -12.40 -5.99 33.48
C ASP A 577 -11.25 -5.26 34.22
N ILE A 578 -11.37 -3.93 34.40
CA ILE A 578 -10.33 -3.10 35.06
C ILE A 578 -10.52 -3.07 36.59
N GLY A 579 -11.75 -3.34 37.06
CA GLY A 579 -12.05 -3.41 38.50
C GLY A 579 -12.26 -2.06 39.16
N ILE A 580 -12.78 -1.07 38.47
CA ILE A 580 -13.16 0.23 39.01
C ILE A 580 -14.53 0.08 39.72
N PRO A 581 -14.69 0.56 40.97
CA PRO A 581 -16.01 0.54 41.59
C PRO A 581 -17.08 1.23 40.71
N ALA A 582 -18.26 0.62 40.57
CA ALA A 582 -19.34 1.19 39.79
C ALA A 582 -19.68 2.64 40.23
N SER A 583 -19.65 2.90 41.53
CA SER A 583 -19.86 4.25 42.06
C SER A 583 -18.82 5.28 41.57
N SER A 584 -17.61 4.85 41.23
CA SER A 584 -16.58 5.73 40.67
C SER A 584 -16.83 6.06 39.18
N PHE A 585 -17.51 5.17 38.44
CA PHE A 585 -17.88 5.39 37.04
C PHE A 585 -18.80 6.60 36.86
N LYS A 586 -19.55 7.00 37.91
CA LYS A 586 -20.34 8.22 37.95
C LYS A 586 -19.52 9.50 37.73
N ALA A 587 -18.20 9.46 37.84
CA ALA A 587 -17.34 10.60 37.49
C ALA A 587 -17.27 10.87 35.97
N THR A 588 -17.65 9.90 35.13
CA THR A 588 -17.87 10.12 33.69
C THR A 588 -19.25 10.74 33.49
N ASP A 589 -19.35 11.79 32.67
CA ASP A 589 -20.62 12.43 32.32
C ASP A 589 -21.20 11.89 31.04
N ILE A 590 -20.39 11.78 29.99
CA ILE A 590 -20.82 11.44 28.64
C ILE A 590 -19.95 10.32 28.05
N VAL A 591 -20.59 9.41 27.35
CA VAL A 591 -19.94 8.42 26.48
C VAL A 591 -20.41 8.60 25.04
N VAL A 592 -19.48 8.82 24.11
CA VAL A 592 -19.74 8.99 22.69
C VAL A 592 -19.24 7.76 21.94
N THR A 593 -20.14 7.03 21.30
CA THR A 593 -19.81 5.81 20.55
C THR A 593 -19.70 6.08 19.06
N SER A 594 -18.56 5.72 18.46
CA SER A 594 -18.36 5.80 17.00
C SER A 594 -18.05 4.43 16.40
N ALA A 595 -18.55 4.16 15.20
CA ALA A 595 -18.28 2.91 14.49
C ALA A 595 -18.22 3.10 12.98
N PRO A 596 -17.48 2.22 12.27
CA PRO A 596 -17.62 2.07 10.84
C PRO A 596 -18.92 1.33 10.53
N ILE A 597 -19.67 1.82 9.53
CA ILE A 597 -20.91 1.18 9.05
C ILE A 597 -20.82 0.94 7.55
N ARG A 598 -21.42 -0.14 7.06
CA ARG A 598 -21.56 -0.46 5.64
C ARG A 598 -23.00 -0.28 5.21
N LYS A 599 -23.27 0.78 4.42
CA LYS A 599 -24.61 1.06 3.92
C LYS A 599 -25.04 -0.03 2.94
N GLY A 600 -26.20 -0.64 3.20
CA GLY A 600 -26.76 -1.69 2.35
C GLY A 600 -25.86 -2.92 2.16
N GLY A 601 -24.90 -3.17 3.06
CA GLY A 601 -23.97 -4.28 2.92
C GLY A 601 -22.88 -4.07 1.84
N GLY A 602 -22.77 -2.86 1.29
CA GLY A 602 -21.76 -2.50 0.30
C GLY A 602 -20.32 -2.67 0.81
N LEU A 603 -19.36 -2.64 -0.09
CA LEU A 603 -17.92 -2.79 0.25
C LEU A 603 -17.38 -1.58 1.02
N ARG A 604 -17.87 -0.37 0.70
CA ARG A 604 -17.39 0.87 1.30
C ARG A 604 -17.90 1.06 2.73
N SER A 605 -16.99 1.42 3.62
CA SER A 605 -17.24 1.69 5.03
C SER A 605 -17.33 3.20 5.30
N TYR A 606 -18.31 3.62 6.10
CA TYR A 606 -18.54 5.00 6.49
C TYR A 606 -18.45 5.12 8.01
N ARG A 607 -17.70 6.08 8.52
CA ARG A 607 -17.64 6.32 9.97
C ARG A 607 -18.85 7.13 10.41
N ARG A 608 -19.50 6.72 11.51
CA ARG A 608 -20.66 7.39 12.10
C ARG A 608 -20.55 7.43 13.62
N VAL A 609 -20.98 8.53 14.22
CA VAL A 609 -21.32 8.53 15.64
C VAL A 609 -22.68 7.85 15.78
N LEU A 610 -22.69 6.75 16.55
CA LEU A 610 -23.88 5.91 16.70
C LEU A 610 -24.72 6.27 17.92
N GLN A 611 -24.08 6.75 18.98
CA GLN A 611 -24.71 6.96 20.26
C GLN A 611 -24.00 8.06 21.05
N ILE A 612 -24.76 8.92 21.68
CA ILE A 612 -24.31 9.85 22.72
C ILE A 612 -25.14 9.54 23.97
N SER A 613 -24.49 9.04 25.00
CA SER A 613 -25.14 8.61 26.24
C SER A 613 -24.59 9.39 27.41
N GLU A 614 -25.48 9.86 28.25
CA GLU A 614 -25.21 10.43 29.55
C GLU A 614 -25.11 9.31 30.60
N VAL A 615 -24.16 9.41 31.53
CA VAL A 615 -24.06 8.51 32.68
C VAL A 615 -25.00 9.03 33.77
N SER A 616 -26.07 8.30 34.05
CA SER A 616 -26.99 8.60 35.14
C SER A 616 -26.24 8.64 36.49
N LYS A 617 -26.65 9.50 37.40
CA LYS A 617 -26.09 9.55 38.76
C LYS A 617 -27.02 8.90 39.80
N GLU A 618 -28.16 8.35 39.38
CA GLU A 618 -29.26 7.96 40.28
C GLU A 618 -29.25 6.51 40.75
N TRP A 619 -28.33 5.64 40.27
CA TRP A 619 -28.26 4.26 40.77
C TRP A 619 -27.51 4.20 42.12
N TYR A 620 -27.93 3.27 43.00
CA TYR A 620 -27.35 3.09 44.35
C TYR A 620 -26.80 1.66 44.55
N SER A 621 -26.94 0.77 43.58
CA SER A 621 -26.41 -0.58 43.63
C SER A 621 -24.90 -0.60 43.31
N ASP A 622 -24.13 -1.45 43.99
CA ASP A 622 -22.73 -1.70 43.64
C ASP A 622 -22.61 -2.52 42.31
N ASN A 623 -23.72 -3.15 41.87
CA ASN A 623 -23.82 -3.86 40.63
C ASN A 623 -25.12 -3.42 39.90
N PRO A 624 -25.16 -2.20 39.33
CA PRO A 624 -26.36 -1.73 38.62
C PRO A 624 -26.58 -2.45 37.30
N ASP A 625 -27.85 -2.60 36.91
CA ASP A 625 -28.14 -3.00 35.52
C ASP A 625 -27.58 -1.94 34.57
N PRO A 626 -26.78 -2.32 33.56
CA PRO A 626 -26.24 -1.36 32.58
C PRO A 626 -27.30 -0.47 31.94
N LYS A 627 -28.56 -0.90 31.87
CA LYS A 627 -29.69 -0.10 31.38
C LYS A 627 -30.01 1.09 32.27
N ASP A 628 -29.76 0.97 33.57
CA ASP A 628 -30.00 2.05 34.53
C ASP A 628 -28.82 3.03 34.61
N VAL A 629 -27.67 2.62 34.10
CA VAL A 629 -26.43 3.43 34.12
C VAL A 629 -26.47 4.52 33.07
N PHE A 630 -27.14 4.32 31.96
CA PHE A 630 -27.10 5.23 30.83
C PHE A 630 -28.48 5.79 30.48
N ARG A 631 -28.47 7.08 30.15
CA ARG A 631 -29.56 7.79 29.49
C ARG A 631 -29.10 8.21 28.11
N ASP A 632 -29.68 7.62 27.06
CA ASP A 632 -29.31 7.96 25.69
C ASP A 632 -29.88 9.34 25.30
N LEU A 633 -29.00 10.25 24.93
CA LEU A 633 -29.36 11.59 24.47
C LEU A 633 -29.64 11.57 22.97
N MET A 634 -28.80 10.89 22.22
CA MET A 634 -28.94 10.74 20.76
C MET A 634 -28.57 9.33 20.31
N PHE A 635 -29.27 8.83 19.29
CA PHE A 635 -29.05 7.51 18.75
C PHE A 635 -29.10 7.52 17.21
N TYR A 636 -28.26 6.69 16.57
CA TYR A 636 -28.18 6.59 15.12
C TYR A 636 -29.40 5.87 14.54
N ASN A 637 -30.03 6.50 13.56
CA ASN A 637 -31.14 5.94 12.79
C ASN A 637 -30.61 5.38 11.45
N PRO A 638 -30.50 4.04 11.29
CA PRO A 638 -29.99 3.43 10.07
C PRO A 638 -30.81 3.77 8.81
N ALA A 639 -32.14 3.93 8.96
CA ALA A 639 -33.01 4.22 7.82
C ALA A 639 -32.80 5.63 7.24
N LYS A 640 -32.39 6.57 8.09
CA LYS A 640 -32.13 7.96 7.69
C LYS A 640 -30.64 8.29 7.56
N ASP A 641 -29.76 7.34 7.89
CA ASP A 641 -28.30 7.51 7.98
C ASP A 641 -27.89 8.75 8.78
N ARG A 642 -28.49 8.97 9.93
CA ARG A 642 -28.17 10.11 10.79
C ARG A 642 -28.42 9.86 12.27
N LEU A 643 -27.73 10.62 13.11
CA LEU A 643 -27.94 10.63 14.55
C LEU A 643 -29.16 11.50 14.88
N GLU A 644 -30.10 10.98 15.66
CA GLU A 644 -31.36 11.68 16.04
C GLU A 644 -31.45 11.79 17.57
N PRO A 645 -32.03 12.88 18.08
CA PRO A 645 -32.27 13.05 19.52
C PRO A 645 -33.32 12.07 20.02
N LEU A 646 -33.15 11.60 21.26
CA LEU A 646 -34.12 10.80 21.99
C LEU A 646 -34.73 11.59 23.17
N ASP A 647 -35.68 11.00 23.88
CA ASP A 647 -36.32 11.63 25.05
C ASP A 647 -35.32 12.08 26.14
N GLY A 648 -34.20 11.37 26.28
CA GLY A 648 -33.12 11.73 27.18
C GLY A 648 -32.49 13.09 26.91
N TYR A 649 -32.52 13.55 25.65
CA TYR A 649 -32.01 14.86 25.25
C TYR A 649 -32.76 16.04 25.94
N SER A 650 -34.05 15.90 26.20
CA SER A 650 -34.88 16.90 26.90
C SER A 650 -34.85 16.79 28.43
N LYS A 651 -34.11 15.80 28.98
CA LYS A 651 -34.07 15.48 30.41
C LYS A 651 -32.67 15.23 30.94
N SER A 652 -31.64 15.76 30.27
CA SER A 652 -30.24 15.54 30.63
C SER A 652 -29.86 16.32 31.90
N ASP A 653 -29.35 15.60 32.88
CA ASP A 653 -28.85 16.18 34.14
C ASP A 653 -27.57 16.98 33.89
N VAL A 654 -26.71 16.53 32.96
CA VAL A 654 -25.49 17.22 32.58
C VAL A 654 -25.81 18.57 31.94
N ILE A 655 -26.74 18.59 30.97
CA ILE A 655 -27.21 19.86 30.35
C ILE A 655 -27.79 20.77 31.39
N ALA A 656 -28.65 20.26 32.30
CA ALA A 656 -29.23 21.04 33.39
C ALA A 656 -28.17 21.67 34.30
N THR A 657 -27.17 20.88 34.70
CA THR A 657 -26.04 21.32 35.53
C THR A 657 -25.21 22.42 34.87
N ILE A 658 -24.93 22.30 33.57
CA ILE A 658 -24.19 23.32 32.82
C ILE A 658 -25.04 24.60 32.67
N ALA A 659 -26.32 24.44 32.35
CA ALA A 659 -27.25 25.56 32.21
C ALA A 659 -27.34 26.36 33.54
N GLU A 660 -27.47 25.66 34.67
CA GLU A 660 -27.49 26.28 35.99
C GLU A 660 -26.18 27.04 36.30
N LYS A 661 -25.02 26.44 36.01
CA LYS A 661 -23.70 27.12 36.17
C LYS A 661 -23.59 28.38 35.30
N TRP A 662 -24.22 28.43 34.17
CA TRP A 662 -24.22 29.57 33.24
C TRP A 662 -25.38 30.53 33.45
N ASN A 663 -26.24 30.28 34.45
CA ASN A 663 -27.44 31.04 34.74
C ASN A 663 -28.41 31.08 33.54
N LEU A 664 -28.56 29.96 32.85
CA LEU A 664 -29.49 29.74 31.73
C LEU A 664 -30.65 28.84 32.18
N THR A 665 -31.80 29.01 31.59
CA THR A 665 -32.85 27.99 31.69
C THR A 665 -32.47 26.78 30.81
N TYR A 666 -33.03 25.61 31.13
CA TYR A 666 -32.80 24.40 30.31
C TYR A 666 -33.15 24.63 28.83
N GLN A 667 -34.26 25.34 28.57
CA GLN A 667 -34.67 25.65 27.21
C GLN A 667 -33.68 26.56 26.47
N GLN A 668 -33.10 27.54 27.15
CA GLN A 668 -32.06 28.40 26.59
C GLN A 668 -30.77 27.65 26.31
N ALA A 669 -30.46 26.61 27.08
CA ALA A 669 -29.30 25.75 26.84
C ALA A 669 -29.52 24.80 25.64
N LEU A 670 -30.78 24.47 25.29
CA LEU A 670 -31.12 23.67 24.12
C LEU A 670 -31.16 24.47 22.82
N GLU A 671 -31.43 25.78 22.88
CA GLU A 671 -31.43 26.71 21.75
C GLU A 671 -30.05 27.14 21.36
#